data_48ae5d937350e57fa6de75bddf59cf7f
#
_entry.id   48ae5d937350e57fa6de75bddf59cf7f
#
_cell.length_a   1.000
_cell.length_b   1.000
_cell.length_c   1.000
_cell.angle_alpha   90.00
_cell.angle_beta   90.00
_cell.angle_gamma   90.00
#
_symmetry.space_group_name_H-M   'P 1'
#
loop_
_entity.id
_entity.type
_entity.pdbx_description
1 polymer ?
#
loop_
_entity_poly.entity_id
_entity_poly.type
_entity_poly.pdbx_seq_one_letter_code
_entity_poly.pdbx_strand_id
1 'polypeptide(L)'
;MERFLLAAIFGVLSLLIWPTLPNWQYLLIISSIIAVLSCWLKCLRVVVFCTLAMTWSVWSAEQYLQRLLPHKLENKAFKVQVKIEGLSEYQSFGQRVSVKPIKIVSNIYYPIDANTHWQLSAPSHLILKPQQIWQMTVTLKRPHGSASAGAFDYQAWLLSENISAIGKVGRAQLIEEPKDWSFDLWRWQIRQQFQQLFADQTNAGVVLALLTGDRALVAEQAWDLYTTTGISHLMAISGPHVLLAASAVTWLIMQLLMRFYPRIFLTIPKSQLTWPLLLMVAVAYGFLAGLSLPTLRTLMMLAGLTLLIGNRQEWPALKIWLLALTMVLLWQPLSVHSVSLWLSFVAVGLLFFWSGMQQKQEHKITQFIKLQLWITLALTPLTLALFAQVSWIAPLTNLLAIPWVGFVIVPLALLGLLSGVFSASLQSFCWWLAVQAVNGLNGYLSWWAAISFAKQSYVLSLLSIGFFMFMVVLWLLPRQISPRYLSLFFFLPLFYRWPSLAKGEVQLSVLDVGQGLSVLIQTQKHQLLYDTGANTSAGERIINPYLHYMGVKKLDALMISHNDKDHTGGADAVFRQFIPQQLWYSAKPQGYQPPSQTIHHECYAGQSWHWDGVRFEVLSPIVGVNYDKDNNRSCVLRVSATGFSVLLTGDMEAPAEQILLKQQKNLQSDILLLGHHGSKTSSTEAFIDVVQPKLAIVSAGYLNHFGHPAPMVVQRLQKRQIDIDNTIEQGTLRYHLHKQGFILQEAWRNRGHYWLNMP
;
A
#
# COMPACT_ATOMS: atom_id res chain seq x y z
N MET A 1 -17.63 7.77 -30.40
CA MET A 1 -17.78 7.12 -29.08
C MET A 1 -16.48 7.13 -28.30
N GLU A 2 -15.35 6.67 -28.84
CA GLU A 2 -14.05 6.62 -28.15
C GLU A 2 -13.60 7.97 -27.57
N ARG A 3 -13.75 9.06 -28.35
CA ARG A 3 -13.41 10.42 -27.86
C ARG A 3 -14.24 10.83 -26.63
N PHE A 4 -15.50 10.39 -26.54
CA PHE A 4 -16.37 10.66 -25.39
C PHE A 4 -15.98 9.83 -24.17
N LEU A 5 -15.63 8.54 -24.38
CA LEU A 5 -15.13 7.67 -23.30
C LEU A 5 -13.81 8.21 -22.73
N LEU A 6 -12.87 8.56 -23.61
CA LEU A 6 -11.61 9.20 -23.19
C LEU A 6 -11.85 10.50 -22.42
N ALA A 7 -12.76 11.35 -22.90
CA ALA A 7 -13.11 12.58 -22.21
C ALA A 7 -13.67 12.34 -20.81
N ALA A 8 -14.56 11.35 -20.66
CA ALA A 8 -15.09 10.97 -19.35
C ALA A 8 -13.98 10.44 -18.42
N ILE A 9 -13.07 9.60 -18.92
CA ILE A 9 -11.91 9.13 -18.17
C ILE A 9 -11.05 10.31 -17.70
N PHE A 10 -10.71 11.25 -18.57
CA PHE A 10 -9.94 12.46 -18.21
C PHE A 10 -10.69 13.32 -17.16
N GLY A 11 -12.01 13.41 -17.25
CA GLY A 11 -12.82 14.09 -16.24
C GLY A 11 -12.65 13.48 -14.86
N VAL A 12 -12.69 12.15 -14.72
CA VAL A 12 -12.48 11.45 -13.43
C VAL A 12 -11.02 11.56 -12.98
N LEU A 13 -10.06 11.46 -13.90
CA LEU A 13 -8.62 11.62 -13.61
C LEU A 13 -8.28 12.96 -12.99
N SER A 14 -9.11 13.98 -13.20
CA SER A 14 -8.91 15.30 -12.57
C SER A 14 -8.83 15.24 -11.05
N LEU A 15 -9.42 14.22 -10.40
CA LEU A 15 -9.31 14.02 -8.94
C LEU A 15 -7.86 13.86 -8.45
N LEU A 16 -6.96 13.37 -9.30
CA LEU A 16 -5.55 13.15 -8.92
C LEU A 16 -4.73 14.44 -8.79
N ILE A 17 -5.22 15.55 -9.35
CA ILE A 17 -4.44 16.80 -9.45
C ILE A 17 -4.94 17.91 -8.51
N TRP A 18 -6.10 17.76 -7.89
CA TRP A 18 -6.66 18.82 -7.04
C TRP A 18 -6.00 18.82 -5.66
N PRO A 19 -5.43 19.95 -5.20
CA PRO A 19 -4.98 20.13 -3.81
C PRO A 19 -6.15 20.30 -2.84
N THR A 20 -7.22 20.97 -3.30
CA THR A 20 -8.52 21.09 -2.63
C THR A 20 -9.60 20.85 -3.68
N LEU A 21 -10.69 20.19 -3.30
CA LEU A 21 -11.75 19.91 -4.26
C LEU A 21 -12.44 21.22 -4.68
N PRO A 22 -12.66 21.45 -5.98
CA PRO A 22 -13.46 22.56 -6.45
C PRO A 22 -14.94 22.33 -6.06
N ASN A 23 -15.72 23.39 -5.96
CA ASN A 23 -17.15 23.27 -5.70
C ASN A 23 -17.85 22.63 -6.91
N TRP A 24 -18.47 21.44 -6.71
CA TRP A 24 -19.14 20.70 -7.77
C TRP A 24 -20.34 21.44 -8.36
N GLN A 25 -21.00 22.35 -7.64
CA GLN A 25 -22.13 23.13 -8.15
C GLN A 25 -21.69 24.09 -9.25
N TYR A 26 -20.54 24.77 -9.08
CA TYR A 26 -19.96 25.60 -10.17
C TYR A 26 -19.55 24.76 -11.36
N LEU A 27 -18.98 23.57 -11.14
CA LEU A 27 -18.66 22.65 -12.24
C LEU A 27 -19.92 22.19 -12.98
N LEU A 28 -21.02 21.95 -12.27
CA LEU A 28 -22.30 21.60 -12.89
C LEU A 28 -22.85 22.74 -13.75
N ILE A 29 -22.80 23.97 -13.23
CA ILE A 29 -23.22 25.18 -14.01
C ILE A 29 -22.38 25.31 -15.27
N ILE A 30 -21.05 25.22 -15.16
CA ILE A 30 -20.14 25.26 -16.30
C ILE A 30 -20.46 24.15 -17.31
N SER A 31 -20.66 22.92 -16.83
CA SER A 31 -21.02 21.79 -17.68
C SER A 31 -22.33 22.01 -18.41
N SER A 32 -23.32 22.61 -17.74
CA SER A 32 -24.64 22.92 -18.33
C SER A 32 -24.52 24.00 -19.40
N ILE A 33 -23.74 25.05 -19.18
CA ILE A 33 -23.47 26.08 -20.16
C ILE A 33 -22.80 25.48 -21.41
N ILE A 34 -21.75 24.66 -21.20
CA ILE A 34 -21.04 24.01 -22.31
C ILE A 34 -21.98 23.04 -23.05
N ALA A 35 -22.89 22.35 -22.34
CA ALA A 35 -23.88 21.46 -22.95
C ALA A 35 -24.82 22.25 -23.89
N VAL A 36 -25.32 23.39 -23.43
CA VAL A 36 -26.16 24.28 -24.28
C VAL A 36 -25.38 24.75 -25.50
N LEU A 37 -24.15 25.26 -25.32
CA LEU A 37 -23.30 25.70 -26.42
C LEU A 37 -22.96 24.56 -27.39
N SER A 38 -22.92 23.32 -26.92
CA SER A 38 -22.63 22.13 -27.73
C SER A 38 -23.77 21.82 -28.75
N CYS A 39 -24.94 22.41 -28.58
CA CYS A 39 -26.02 22.33 -29.57
C CYS A 39 -25.61 23.03 -30.87
N TRP A 40 -24.88 24.14 -30.76
CA TRP A 40 -24.39 24.92 -31.91
C TRP A 40 -22.98 24.48 -32.31
N LEU A 41 -22.09 24.25 -31.33
CA LEU A 41 -20.69 23.89 -31.55
C LEU A 41 -20.45 22.40 -31.23
N LYS A 42 -20.59 21.55 -32.25
CA LYS A 42 -20.50 20.05 -32.08
C LYS A 42 -19.18 19.60 -31.47
N CYS A 43 -18.07 20.34 -31.59
CA CYS A 43 -16.79 20.03 -30.97
C CYS A 43 -16.85 20.07 -29.44
N LEU A 44 -17.72 20.88 -28.84
CA LEU A 44 -17.91 20.99 -27.41
C LEU A 44 -18.56 19.77 -26.79
N ARG A 45 -19.19 18.89 -27.56
CA ARG A 45 -19.80 17.67 -27.03
C ARG A 45 -18.81 16.79 -26.27
N VAL A 46 -17.57 16.70 -26.72
CA VAL A 46 -16.50 15.96 -26.04
C VAL A 46 -16.17 16.59 -24.68
N VAL A 47 -16.15 17.94 -24.64
CA VAL A 47 -15.89 18.72 -23.42
C VAL A 47 -17.03 18.52 -22.41
N VAL A 48 -18.28 18.44 -22.85
CA VAL A 48 -19.43 18.13 -21.99
C VAL A 48 -19.24 16.82 -21.23
N PHE A 49 -18.82 15.75 -21.91
CA PHE A 49 -18.57 14.46 -21.22
C PHE A 49 -17.45 14.56 -20.22
N CYS A 50 -16.38 15.27 -20.52
CA CYS A 50 -15.28 15.52 -19.60
C CYS A 50 -15.75 16.28 -18.34
N THR A 51 -16.43 17.40 -18.53
CA THR A 51 -16.87 18.25 -17.40
C THR A 51 -17.97 17.60 -16.57
N LEU A 52 -18.89 16.84 -17.15
CA LEU A 52 -19.90 16.07 -16.41
C LEU A 52 -19.24 14.96 -15.58
N ALA A 53 -18.28 14.22 -16.15
CA ALA A 53 -17.55 13.18 -15.41
C ALA A 53 -16.69 13.79 -14.28
N MET A 54 -16.10 14.96 -14.51
CA MET A 54 -15.38 15.72 -13.49
C MET A 54 -16.34 16.16 -12.35
N THR A 55 -17.49 16.72 -12.70
CA THR A 55 -18.52 17.13 -11.72
C THR A 55 -18.97 15.96 -10.88
N TRP A 56 -19.28 14.81 -11.50
CA TRP A 56 -19.68 13.58 -10.83
C TRP A 56 -18.59 13.07 -9.87
N SER A 57 -17.34 13.06 -10.31
CA SER A 57 -16.23 12.57 -9.51
C SER A 57 -15.92 13.47 -8.31
N VAL A 58 -15.97 14.80 -8.51
CA VAL A 58 -15.81 15.78 -7.42
C VAL A 58 -16.95 15.68 -6.41
N TRP A 59 -18.20 15.57 -6.89
CA TRP A 59 -19.35 15.37 -6.02
C TRP A 59 -19.21 14.07 -5.19
N SER A 60 -18.79 12.98 -5.82
CA SER A 60 -18.57 11.70 -5.13
C SER A 60 -17.49 11.80 -4.05
N ALA A 61 -16.40 12.53 -4.33
CA ALA A 61 -15.34 12.78 -3.38
C ALA A 61 -15.83 13.66 -2.21
N GLU A 62 -16.63 14.68 -2.48
CA GLU A 62 -17.22 15.53 -1.44
C GLU A 62 -18.19 14.74 -0.55
N GLN A 63 -19.02 13.86 -1.14
CA GLN A 63 -19.88 12.96 -0.36
C GLN A 63 -19.08 12.05 0.58
N TYR A 64 -17.92 11.55 0.15
CA TYR A 64 -17.04 10.80 1.03
C TYR A 64 -16.49 11.68 2.17
N LEU A 65 -16.05 12.91 1.89
CA LEU A 65 -15.55 13.83 2.93
C LEU A 65 -16.61 14.17 3.97
N GLN A 66 -17.90 14.29 3.57
CA GLN A 66 -19.01 14.53 4.47
C GLN A 66 -19.32 13.35 5.40
N ARG A 67 -18.94 12.12 5.02
CA ARG A 67 -19.09 10.90 5.83
C ARG A 67 -17.93 10.68 6.80
N LEU A 68 -16.88 11.47 6.72
CA LEU A 68 -15.76 11.33 7.65
C LEU A 68 -16.22 11.55 9.08
N LEU A 69 -15.59 10.84 10.00
CA LEU A 69 -15.86 11.00 11.43
C LEU A 69 -15.65 12.46 11.84
N PRO A 70 -16.61 13.11 12.52
CA PRO A 70 -16.40 14.46 13.06
C PRO A 70 -15.22 14.50 14.04
N HIS A 71 -14.35 15.52 13.97
CA HIS A 71 -13.19 15.67 14.87
C HIS A 71 -13.55 15.58 16.35
N LYS A 72 -14.73 16.10 16.72
CA LYS A 72 -15.24 16.06 18.12
C LYS A 72 -15.43 14.64 18.65
N LEU A 73 -15.57 13.65 17.77
CA LEU A 73 -15.78 12.24 18.12
C LEU A 73 -14.50 11.40 18.04
N GLU A 74 -13.43 11.94 17.50
CA GLU A 74 -12.17 11.24 17.42
C GLU A 74 -11.62 10.89 18.80
N ASN A 75 -11.06 9.69 18.90
CA ASN A 75 -10.47 9.13 20.12
C ASN A 75 -11.43 9.06 21.32
N LYS A 76 -12.75 9.18 21.10
CA LYS A 76 -13.77 8.99 22.13
C LYS A 76 -14.39 7.61 21.99
N ALA A 77 -14.60 6.96 23.13
CA ALA A 77 -15.29 5.67 23.17
C ALA A 77 -16.80 5.87 23.18
N PHE A 78 -17.51 5.21 22.26
CA PHE A 78 -18.97 5.21 22.23
C PHE A 78 -19.53 3.86 21.78
N LYS A 79 -20.81 3.61 22.13
CA LYS A 79 -21.49 2.36 21.78
C LYS A 79 -22.22 2.50 20.46
N VAL A 80 -22.06 1.50 19.60
CA VAL A 80 -22.67 1.45 18.27
C VAL A 80 -23.11 0.02 17.95
N GLN A 81 -24.19 -0.13 17.21
CA GLN A 81 -24.58 -1.37 16.57
C GLN A 81 -24.03 -1.37 15.16
N VAL A 82 -23.27 -2.43 14.84
CA VAL A 82 -22.61 -2.60 13.54
C VAL A 82 -22.94 -3.95 12.94
N LYS A 83 -23.05 -3.99 11.63
CA LYS A 83 -23.12 -5.22 10.85
C LYS A 83 -21.73 -5.54 10.30
N ILE A 84 -21.28 -6.78 10.47
CA ILE A 84 -20.01 -7.26 9.94
C ILE A 84 -20.14 -7.41 8.41
N GLU A 85 -19.21 -6.80 7.67
CA GLU A 85 -19.12 -6.91 6.21
C GLU A 85 -17.88 -7.70 5.80
N GLY A 86 -18.08 -8.69 4.91
CA GLY A 86 -17.01 -9.53 4.40
C GLY A 86 -16.33 -10.38 5.48
N LEU A 87 -15.12 -10.78 5.18
CA LEU A 87 -14.30 -11.64 6.03
C LEU A 87 -13.31 -10.82 6.85
N SER A 88 -13.09 -11.20 8.10
CA SER A 88 -12.01 -10.61 8.91
C SER A 88 -10.64 -11.03 8.40
N GLU A 89 -9.66 -10.12 8.47
CA GLU A 89 -8.25 -10.37 8.16
C GLU A 89 -7.45 -10.52 9.45
N TYR A 90 -6.72 -11.62 9.61
CA TYR A 90 -5.87 -11.84 10.78
C TYR A 90 -4.62 -10.95 10.70
N GLN A 91 -4.22 -10.44 11.86
CA GLN A 91 -3.02 -9.62 12.04
C GLN A 91 -2.25 -10.11 13.26
N SER A 92 -0.99 -9.73 13.40
CA SER A 92 -0.14 -10.11 14.54
C SER A 92 -0.74 -9.77 15.92
N PHE A 93 -1.60 -8.73 16.00
CA PHE A 93 -2.20 -8.25 17.26
C PHE A 93 -3.73 -8.26 17.23
N GLY A 94 -4.36 -9.21 16.54
CA GLY A 94 -5.82 -9.30 16.48
C GLY A 94 -6.33 -9.56 15.08
N GLN A 95 -7.50 -9.00 14.77
CA GLN A 95 -8.09 -9.11 13.44
C GLN A 95 -8.64 -7.76 12.98
N ARG A 96 -8.55 -7.52 11.69
CA ARG A 96 -9.15 -6.36 11.02
C ARG A 96 -10.48 -6.78 10.41
N VAL A 97 -11.52 -5.99 10.63
CA VAL A 97 -12.86 -6.26 10.12
C VAL A 97 -13.47 -4.99 9.54
N SER A 98 -14.11 -5.13 8.39
CA SER A 98 -14.96 -4.08 7.80
C SER A 98 -16.36 -4.17 8.39
N VAL A 99 -16.91 -3.03 8.80
CA VAL A 99 -18.22 -2.98 9.42
C VAL A 99 -19.05 -1.83 8.85
N LYS A 100 -20.35 -2.07 8.77
CA LYS A 100 -21.34 -1.05 8.45
C LYS A 100 -22.08 -0.64 9.73
N PRO A 101 -21.97 0.61 10.17
CA PRO A 101 -22.74 1.06 11.32
C PRO A 101 -24.23 1.09 10.98
N ILE A 102 -25.06 0.62 11.92
CA ILE A 102 -26.53 0.60 11.80
C ILE A 102 -27.13 1.73 12.65
N LYS A 103 -26.71 1.80 13.92
CA LYS A 103 -27.27 2.76 14.90
C LYS A 103 -26.25 3.07 15.98
N ILE A 104 -26.13 4.37 16.32
CA ILE A 104 -25.40 4.79 17.51
C ILE A 104 -26.29 4.61 18.73
N VAL A 105 -25.80 3.89 19.74
CA VAL A 105 -26.51 3.60 20.98
C VAL A 105 -26.24 4.67 22.04
N SER A 106 -25.09 5.30 22.01
CA SER A 106 -24.73 6.41 22.87
C SER A 106 -25.46 7.70 22.44
N ASN A 107 -25.68 8.63 23.37
CA ASN A 107 -26.33 9.91 23.08
C ASN A 107 -25.36 10.87 22.31
N ILE A 108 -24.96 10.46 21.11
CA ILE A 108 -24.04 11.17 20.22
C ILE A 108 -24.69 11.24 18.84
N TYR A 109 -24.69 12.44 18.26
CA TYR A 109 -25.13 12.60 16.87
C TYR A 109 -23.97 12.40 15.90
N TYR A 110 -24.08 11.40 15.04
CA TYR A 110 -23.24 11.19 13.88
C TYR A 110 -24.13 10.68 12.75
N PRO A 111 -24.15 11.35 11.58
CA PRO A 111 -25.00 10.93 10.47
C PRO A 111 -24.43 9.63 9.87
N ILE A 112 -25.21 8.57 9.96
CA ILE A 112 -24.93 7.28 9.33
C ILE A 112 -25.78 7.19 8.08
N ASP A 113 -25.14 6.97 6.94
CA ASP A 113 -25.83 6.65 5.68
C ASP A 113 -25.56 5.22 5.22
N ALA A 114 -26.25 4.82 4.13
CA ALA A 114 -26.11 3.48 3.57
C ALA A 114 -24.70 3.15 3.05
N ASN A 115 -23.88 4.17 2.81
CA ASN A 115 -22.52 4.04 2.26
C ASN A 115 -21.42 4.35 3.30
N THR A 116 -21.77 4.42 4.59
CA THR A 116 -20.81 4.59 5.67
C THR A 116 -20.17 3.25 6.01
N HIS A 117 -18.85 3.13 5.81
CA HIS A 117 -18.07 1.93 6.11
C HIS A 117 -16.92 2.28 7.05
N TRP A 118 -16.72 1.45 8.06
CA TRP A 118 -15.61 1.59 8.99
C TRP A 118 -14.73 0.36 8.96
N GLN A 119 -13.45 0.55 9.23
CA GLN A 119 -12.49 -0.52 9.42
C GLN A 119 -12.04 -0.58 10.87
N LEU A 120 -12.33 -1.69 11.54
CA LEU A 120 -12.07 -1.86 12.96
C LEU A 120 -11.00 -2.93 13.21
N SER A 121 -10.11 -2.67 14.16
CA SER A 121 -9.24 -3.68 14.76
C SER A 121 -9.95 -4.29 15.97
N ALA A 122 -10.17 -5.59 15.93
CA ALA A 122 -10.84 -6.36 16.97
C ALA A 122 -9.88 -7.39 17.59
N PRO A 123 -10.06 -7.76 18.86
CA PRO A 123 -9.29 -8.83 19.49
C PRO A 123 -9.46 -10.17 18.77
N SER A 124 -8.41 -11.00 18.77
CA SER A 124 -8.39 -12.29 18.06
C SER A 124 -9.36 -13.33 18.63
N HIS A 125 -9.74 -13.22 19.90
CA HIS A 125 -10.67 -14.13 20.55
C HIS A 125 -12.14 -13.95 20.14
N LEU A 126 -12.48 -12.84 19.46
CA LEU A 126 -13.83 -12.61 18.95
C LEU A 126 -14.02 -13.36 17.63
N ILE A 127 -15.02 -14.23 17.57
CA ILE A 127 -15.39 -14.92 16.33
C ILE A 127 -16.40 -14.06 15.57
N LEU A 128 -15.91 -13.28 14.64
CA LEU A 128 -16.69 -12.37 13.83
C LEU A 128 -17.10 -13.04 12.51
N LYS A 129 -18.39 -13.41 12.41
CA LYS A 129 -18.93 -13.98 11.17
C LYS A 129 -19.53 -12.86 10.30
N PRO A 130 -19.45 -12.97 8.96
CA PRO A 130 -20.14 -12.05 8.07
C PRO A 130 -21.63 -11.95 8.40
N GLN A 131 -22.18 -10.75 8.27
CA GLN A 131 -23.59 -10.40 8.50
C GLN A 131 -24.09 -10.45 9.95
N GLN A 132 -23.29 -10.87 10.92
CA GLN A 132 -23.64 -10.72 12.33
C GLN A 132 -23.85 -9.24 12.68
N ILE A 133 -24.80 -8.99 13.58
CA ILE A 133 -25.02 -7.67 14.19
C ILE A 133 -24.45 -7.70 15.60
N TRP A 134 -23.51 -6.80 15.84
CA TRP A 134 -22.85 -6.65 17.12
C TRP A 134 -23.10 -5.27 17.73
N GLN A 135 -23.26 -5.20 19.03
CA GLN A 135 -23.12 -3.97 19.77
C GLN A 135 -21.69 -3.87 20.28
N MET A 136 -20.97 -2.86 19.80
CA MET A 136 -19.57 -2.67 20.13
C MET A 136 -19.34 -1.31 20.77
N THR A 137 -18.44 -1.26 21.74
CA THR A 137 -17.82 -0.01 22.17
C THR A 137 -16.62 0.23 21.28
N VAL A 138 -16.64 1.28 20.49
CA VAL A 138 -15.58 1.61 19.52
C VAL A 138 -14.89 2.91 19.87
N THR A 139 -13.60 2.98 19.58
CA THR A 139 -12.83 4.22 19.58
C THR A 139 -12.36 4.46 18.17
N LEU A 140 -12.88 5.51 17.54
CA LEU A 140 -12.66 5.79 16.12
C LEU A 140 -11.70 6.95 15.92
N LYS A 141 -11.05 6.94 14.74
CA LYS A 141 -10.24 8.03 14.18
C LYS A 141 -10.63 8.23 12.72
N ARG A 142 -10.39 9.41 12.19
CA ARG A 142 -10.45 9.64 10.74
C ARG A 142 -9.44 8.76 10.00
N PRO A 143 -9.67 8.47 8.72
CA PRO A 143 -8.68 7.86 7.87
C PRO A 143 -7.37 8.66 7.92
N HIS A 144 -6.33 8.05 8.44
CA HIS A 144 -5.01 8.66 8.55
C HIS A 144 -3.95 7.59 8.35
N GLY A 145 -2.93 7.90 7.58
CA GLY A 145 -1.80 7.04 7.30
C GLY A 145 -0.48 7.80 7.41
N SER A 146 0.62 7.09 7.55
CA SER A 146 1.94 7.68 7.44
C SER A 146 2.14 8.26 6.05
N ALA A 147 2.60 9.50 6.00
CA ALA A 147 2.87 10.22 4.77
C ALA A 147 4.39 10.29 4.55
N SER A 148 4.91 9.39 3.72
CA SER A 148 6.35 9.26 3.46
C SER A 148 6.61 8.87 2.00
N ALA A 149 7.69 9.39 1.43
CA ALA A 149 8.08 9.07 0.07
C ALA A 149 8.38 7.57 -0.11
N GLY A 150 7.95 7.01 -1.23
CA GLY A 150 8.14 5.59 -1.52
C GLY A 150 7.29 4.65 -0.68
N ALA A 151 6.66 5.12 0.40
CA ALA A 151 5.77 4.33 1.22
C ALA A 151 4.38 4.17 0.57
N PHE A 152 3.66 3.13 0.99
CA PHE A 152 2.28 2.92 0.56
C PHE A 152 1.35 4.01 1.12
N ASP A 153 0.64 4.72 0.25
CA ASP A 153 -0.35 5.72 0.66
C ASP A 153 -1.61 5.03 1.19
N TYR A 154 -1.59 4.74 2.50
CA TYR A 154 -2.71 4.08 3.19
C TYR A 154 -3.97 4.95 3.21
N GLN A 155 -3.82 6.28 3.23
CA GLN A 155 -4.94 7.22 3.24
C GLN A 155 -5.67 7.25 1.89
N ALA A 156 -4.92 7.28 0.78
CA ALA A 156 -5.48 7.13 -0.56
C ALA A 156 -6.15 5.76 -0.76
N TRP A 157 -5.60 4.70 -0.18
CA TRP A 157 -6.22 3.38 -0.22
C TRP A 157 -7.54 3.34 0.55
N LEU A 158 -7.61 3.89 1.78
CA LEU A 158 -8.86 3.98 2.55
C LEU A 158 -9.92 4.77 1.80
N LEU A 159 -9.52 5.86 1.13
CA LEU A 159 -10.38 6.64 0.25
C LEU A 159 -10.92 5.78 -0.91
N SER A 160 -10.06 5.03 -1.57
CA SER A 160 -10.46 4.17 -2.71
C SER A 160 -11.40 3.04 -2.30
N GLU A 161 -11.31 2.56 -1.06
CA GLU A 161 -12.21 1.55 -0.47
C GLU A 161 -13.44 2.17 0.21
N ASN A 162 -13.62 3.50 0.14
CA ASN A 162 -14.73 4.24 0.74
C ASN A 162 -14.86 4.06 2.26
N ILE A 163 -13.73 3.89 2.97
CA ILE A 163 -13.67 3.74 4.43
C ILE A 163 -13.64 5.11 5.07
N SER A 164 -14.68 5.47 5.83
CA SER A 164 -14.86 6.80 6.42
C SER A 164 -14.31 6.95 7.84
N ALA A 165 -14.01 5.84 8.52
CA ALA A 165 -13.34 5.84 9.82
C ALA A 165 -12.57 4.53 10.05
N ILE A 166 -11.50 4.62 10.83
CA ILE A 166 -10.72 3.49 11.33
C ILE A 166 -10.75 3.49 12.85
N GLY A 167 -10.67 2.33 13.49
CA GLY A 167 -10.72 2.31 14.95
C GLY A 167 -10.44 0.97 15.60
N LYS A 168 -10.64 0.94 16.91
CA LYS A 168 -10.45 -0.24 17.75
C LYS A 168 -11.75 -0.63 18.42
N VAL A 169 -11.96 -1.94 18.56
CA VAL A 169 -13.07 -2.52 19.31
C VAL A 169 -12.62 -2.73 20.75
N GLY A 170 -13.41 -2.18 21.69
CA GLY A 170 -13.29 -2.48 23.11
C GLY A 170 -14.19 -3.66 23.46
N ARG A 171 -15.25 -3.38 24.26
CA ARG A 171 -16.26 -4.40 24.60
C ARG A 171 -17.17 -4.65 23.41
N ALA A 172 -17.47 -5.93 23.13
CA ALA A 172 -18.37 -6.33 22.07
C ALA A 172 -19.36 -7.38 22.60
N GLN A 173 -20.62 -7.26 22.15
CA GLN A 173 -21.72 -8.17 22.47
C GLN A 173 -22.45 -8.52 21.19
N LEU A 174 -22.60 -9.79 20.89
CA LEU A 174 -23.41 -10.26 19.78
C LEU A 174 -24.89 -9.98 20.07
N ILE A 175 -25.59 -9.36 19.11
CA ILE A 175 -27.02 -9.09 19.19
C ILE A 175 -27.79 -10.08 18.33
N GLU A 176 -27.31 -10.32 17.10
CA GLU A 176 -28.05 -11.09 16.12
C GLU A 176 -27.11 -11.93 15.27
N GLU A 177 -27.41 -13.24 15.14
CA GLU A 177 -26.75 -14.14 14.21
C GLU A 177 -27.28 -13.89 12.76
N PRO A 178 -26.52 -14.25 11.72
CA PRO A 178 -26.97 -14.11 10.35
C PRO A 178 -28.27 -14.89 10.11
N LYS A 179 -29.30 -14.20 9.60
CA LYS A 179 -30.60 -14.81 9.29
C LYS A 179 -30.61 -15.47 7.91
N ASP A 180 -29.91 -14.85 6.97
CA ASP A 180 -29.97 -15.23 5.57
C ASP A 180 -28.64 -15.85 5.13
N TRP A 181 -28.72 -16.74 4.15
CA TRP A 181 -27.55 -17.24 3.47
C TRP A 181 -26.86 -16.11 2.67
N SER A 182 -25.52 -16.09 2.68
CA SER A 182 -24.73 -15.17 1.86
C SER A 182 -23.44 -15.81 1.36
N PHE A 183 -22.92 -15.30 0.25
CA PHE A 183 -21.63 -15.75 -0.26
C PHE A 183 -20.50 -15.54 0.75
N ASP A 184 -20.49 -14.44 1.50
CA ASP A 184 -19.47 -14.18 2.51
C ASP A 184 -19.54 -15.15 3.69
N LEU A 185 -20.76 -15.53 4.11
CA LEU A 185 -20.93 -16.56 5.13
C LEU A 185 -20.44 -17.93 4.63
N TRP A 186 -20.72 -18.26 3.37
CA TRP A 186 -20.20 -19.48 2.76
C TRP A 186 -18.66 -19.47 2.63
N ARG A 187 -18.06 -18.35 2.22
CA ARG A 187 -16.59 -18.16 2.22
C ARG A 187 -15.99 -18.35 3.61
N TRP A 188 -16.66 -17.81 4.65
CA TRP A 188 -16.25 -18.01 6.04
C TRP A 188 -16.30 -19.47 6.43
N GLN A 189 -17.35 -20.22 6.07
CA GLN A 189 -17.45 -21.66 6.32
C GLN A 189 -16.33 -22.45 5.63
N ILE A 190 -16.01 -22.12 4.37
CA ILE A 190 -14.88 -22.72 3.64
C ILE A 190 -13.57 -22.44 4.39
N ARG A 191 -13.34 -21.21 4.86
CA ARG A 191 -12.16 -20.87 5.69
C ARG A 191 -12.07 -21.78 6.92
N GLN A 192 -13.17 -22.01 7.63
CA GLN A 192 -13.18 -22.87 8.81
C GLN A 192 -12.82 -24.33 8.45
N GLN A 193 -13.35 -24.83 7.32
CA GLN A 193 -12.99 -26.16 6.82
C GLN A 193 -11.48 -26.26 6.51
N PHE A 194 -10.91 -25.26 5.86
CA PHE A 194 -9.46 -25.22 5.59
C PHE A 194 -8.63 -25.19 6.87
N GLN A 195 -9.04 -24.41 7.87
CA GLN A 195 -8.35 -24.36 9.16
C GLN A 195 -8.39 -25.71 9.91
N GLN A 196 -9.51 -26.43 9.79
CA GLN A 196 -9.64 -27.75 10.43
C GLN A 196 -8.88 -28.85 9.69
N LEU A 197 -8.97 -28.87 8.35
CA LEU A 197 -8.38 -29.94 7.53
C LEU A 197 -6.85 -29.79 7.35
N PHE A 198 -6.34 -28.56 7.39
CA PHE A 198 -4.96 -28.23 7.01
C PHE A 198 -4.26 -27.34 8.05
N ALA A 199 -4.55 -27.54 9.35
CA ALA A 199 -3.98 -26.74 10.44
C ALA A 199 -2.43 -26.68 10.39
N ASP A 200 -1.79 -27.79 10.03
CA ASP A 200 -0.33 -27.92 9.99
C ASP A 200 0.29 -27.60 8.61
N GLN A 201 -0.51 -27.16 7.64
CA GLN A 201 -0.05 -26.92 6.26
C GLN A 201 -0.06 -25.44 5.92
N THR A 202 1.10 -24.78 6.03
CA THR A 202 1.27 -23.33 5.80
C THR A 202 0.83 -22.85 4.41
N ASN A 203 0.88 -23.73 3.39
CA ASN A 203 0.53 -23.38 2.01
C ASN A 203 -0.97 -23.57 1.68
N ALA A 204 -1.77 -24.12 2.58
CA ALA A 204 -3.22 -24.28 2.39
C ALA A 204 -3.94 -22.94 2.22
N GLY A 205 -3.43 -21.88 2.88
CA GLY A 205 -3.95 -20.52 2.72
C GLY A 205 -3.89 -20.00 1.28
N VAL A 206 -2.95 -20.48 0.47
CA VAL A 206 -2.85 -20.10 -0.96
C VAL A 206 -4.01 -20.71 -1.76
N VAL A 207 -4.35 -21.96 -1.50
CA VAL A 207 -5.50 -22.62 -2.15
C VAL A 207 -6.80 -21.92 -1.78
N LEU A 208 -6.97 -21.56 -0.49
CA LEU A 208 -8.11 -20.78 -0.02
C LEU A 208 -8.19 -19.42 -0.72
N ALA A 209 -7.05 -18.71 -0.85
CA ALA A 209 -6.99 -17.42 -1.52
C ALA A 209 -7.38 -17.51 -3.01
N LEU A 210 -6.96 -18.57 -3.71
CA LEU A 210 -7.31 -18.81 -5.11
C LEU A 210 -8.76 -19.28 -5.29
N LEU A 211 -9.35 -19.91 -4.29
CA LEU A 211 -10.73 -20.42 -4.34
C LEU A 211 -11.74 -19.31 -4.00
N THR A 212 -11.50 -18.57 -2.93
CA THR A 212 -12.47 -17.63 -2.34
C THR A 212 -12.01 -16.17 -2.28
N GLY A 213 -10.80 -15.87 -2.71
CA GLY A 213 -10.21 -14.54 -2.54
C GLY A 213 -9.74 -14.21 -1.12
N ASP A 214 -9.87 -15.15 -0.20
CA ASP A 214 -9.54 -14.98 1.21
C ASP A 214 -8.05 -15.26 1.48
N ARG A 215 -7.30 -14.21 1.79
CA ARG A 215 -5.85 -14.25 2.01
C ARG A 215 -5.44 -14.37 3.47
N ALA A 216 -6.41 -14.48 4.38
CA ALA A 216 -6.14 -14.43 5.83
C ALA A 216 -5.22 -15.55 6.34
N LEU A 217 -5.13 -16.67 5.63
CA LEU A 217 -4.29 -17.82 5.98
C LEU A 217 -2.99 -17.92 5.17
N VAL A 218 -2.71 -16.94 4.29
CA VAL A 218 -1.45 -16.96 3.51
C VAL A 218 -0.31 -16.48 4.40
N ALA A 219 0.71 -17.33 4.57
CA ALA A 219 1.87 -17.03 5.40
C ALA A 219 2.68 -15.85 4.80
N GLU A 220 3.25 -15.01 5.66
CA GLU A 220 4.08 -13.85 5.27
C GLU A 220 5.28 -14.27 4.41
N GLN A 221 5.94 -15.37 4.78
CA GLN A 221 7.06 -15.95 4.02
C GLN A 221 6.68 -16.31 2.58
N ALA A 222 5.44 -16.79 2.36
CA ALA A 222 4.94 -17.06 1.02
C ALA A 222 4.77 -15.78 0.20
N TRP A 223 4.30 -14.68 0.83
CA TRP A 223 4.21 -13.38 0.17
C TRP A 223 5.56 -12.84 -0.27
N ASP A 224 6.60 -12.98 0.56
CA ASP A 224 7.97 -12.58 0.22
C ASP A 224 8.50 -13.37 -0.98
N LEU A 225 8.27 -14.70 -0.99
CA LEU A 225 8.62 -15.57 -2.11
C LEU A 225 7.93 -15.12 -3.40
N TYR A 226 6.61 -14.86 -3.36
CA TYR A 226 5.83 -14.46 -4.53
C TYR A 226 6.19 -13.07 -5.04
N THR A 227 6.54 -12.17 -4.14
CA THR A 227 7.01 -10.82 -4.51
C THR A 227 8.39 -10.89 -5.16
N THR A 228 9.30 -11.69 -4.61
CA THR A 228 10.66 -11.89 -5.14
C THR A 228 10.62 -12.51 -6.53
N THR A 229 9.74 -13.48 -6.74
CA THR A 229 9.61 -14.19 -8.02
C THR A 229 8.67 -13.51 -9.02
N GLY A 230 8.00 -12.40 -8.63
CA GLY A 230 7.12 -11.62 -9.50
C GLY A 230 5.75 -12.24 -9.79
N ILE A 231 5.35 -13.26 -9.02
CA ILE A 231 4.06 -13.97 -9.21
C ILE A 231 2.96 -13.56 -8.24
N SER A 232 3.17 -12.55 -7.39
CA SER A 232 2.20 -12.08 -6.41
C SER A 232 0.82 -11.74 -7.01
N HIS A 233 0.79 -11.33 -8.29
CA HIS A 233 -0.44 -11.05 -9.03
C HIS A 233 -1.29 -12.32 -9.31
N LEU A 234 -0.70 -13.53 -9.29
CA LEU A 234 -1.40 -14.80 -9.44
C LEU A 234 -2.05 -15.27 -8.15
N MET A 235 -1.54 -14.81 -6.97
CA MET A 235 -2.07 -15.18 -5.65
C MET A 235 -3.32 -14.37 -5.27
N ALA A 236 -3.74 -13.46 -6.13
CA ALA A 236 -5.05 -12.84 -6.10
C ALA A 236 -5.92 -13.47 -7.19
N ILE A 237 -7.23 -13.62 -6.93
CA ILE A 237 -8.14 -14.02 -8.01
C ILE A 237 -8.08 -12.95 -9.08
N SER A 238 -7.50 -13.32 -10.23
CA SER A 238 -7.32 -12.44 -11.38
C SER A 238 -8.41 -12.68 -12.43
N GLY A 239 -8.58 -11.73 -13.34
CA GLY A 239 -9.50 -11.88 -14.47
C GLY A 239 -9.35 -13.18 -15.26
N PRO A 240 -8.13 -13.59 -15.65
CA PRO A 240 -7.87 -14.88 -16.27
C PRO A 240 -8.38 -16.08 -15.47
N HIS A 241 -8.24 -16.10 -14.14
CA HIS A 241 -8.75 -17.21 -13.31
C HIS A 241 -10.28 -17.31 -13.39
N VAL A 242 -10.97 -16.16 -13.29
CA VAL A 242 -12.44 -16.11 -13.42
C VAL A 242 -12.86 -16.60 -14.80
N LEU A 243 -12.18 -16.13 -15.85
CA LEU A 243 -12.53 -16.49 -17.22
C LEU A 243 -12.25 -17.97 -17.52
N LEU A 244 -11.12 -18.52 -17.06
CA LEU A 244 -10.77 -19.94 -17.23
C LEU A 244 -11.77 -20.84 -16.51
N ALA A 245 -12.05 -20.55 -15.24
CA ALA A 245 -13.03 -21.31 -14.45
C ALA A 245 -14.43 -21.25 -15.07
N ALA A 246 -14.90 -20.06 -15.42
CA ALA A 246 -16.19 -19.86 -16.05
C ALA A 246 -16.27 -20.55 -17.43
N SER A 247 -15.20 -20.50 -18.24
CA SER A 247 -15.13 -21.16 -19.53
C SER A 247 -15.18 -22.67 -19.41
N ALA A 248 -14.46 -23.28 -18.44
CA ALA A 248 -14.47 -24.71 -18.20
C ALA A 248 -15.86 -25.21 -17.79
N VAL A 249 -16.50 -24.52 -16.84
CA VAL A 249 -17.87 -24.87 -16.39
C VAL A 249 -18.87 -24.66 -17.52
N THR A 250 -18.78 -23.54 -18.24
CA THR A 250 -19.68 -23.29 -19.41
C THR A 250 -19.48 -24.33 -20.47
N TRP A 251 -18.24 -24.70 -20.79
CA TRP A 251 -17.97 -25.77 -21.76
C TRP A 251 -18.62 -27.10 -21.33
N LEU A 252 -18.47 -27.49 -20.07
CA LEU A 252 -19.08 -28.71 -19.53
C LEU A 252 -20.60 -28.67 -19.65
N ILE A 253 -21.25 -27.59 -19.23
CA ILE A 253 -22.70 -27.41 -19.32
C ILE A 253 -23.15 -27.48 -20.79
N MET A 254 -22.41 -26.84 -21.70
CA MET A 254 -22.71 -26.87 -23.11
C MET A 254 -22.59 -28.29 -23.72
N GLN A 255 -21.59 -29.08 -23.29
CA GLN A 255 -21.45 -30.49 -23.69
C GLN A 255 -22.65 -31.33 -23.19
N LEU A 256 -23.07 -31.14 -21.94
CA LEU A 256 -24.24 -31.82 -21.38
C LEU A 256 -25.53 -31.42 -22.12
N LEU A 257 -25.71 -30.11 -22.40
CA LEU A 257 -26.85 -29.65 -23.19
C LEU A 257 -26.85 -30.23 -24.61
N MET A 258 -25.71 -30.28 -25.28
CA MET A 258 -25.60 -30.90 -26.60
C MET A 258 -25.89 -32.41 -26.57
N ARG A 259 -25.55 -33.09 -25.48
CA ARG A 259 -25.74 -34.54 -25.32
C ARG A 259 -27.18 -34.90 -24.97
N PHE A 260 -27.82 -34.14 -24.05
CA PHE A 260 -29.12 -34.50 -23.49
C PHE A 260 -30.30 -33.70 -24.08
N TYR A 261 -30.03 -32.48 -24.58
CA TYR A 261 -31.06 -31.57 -25.09
C TYR A 261 -30.70 -30.93 -26.44
N PRO A 262 -30.30 -31.72 -27.47
CA PRO A 262 -29.81 -31.19 -28.75
C PRO A 262 -30.82 -30.31 -29.48
N ARG A 263 -32.14 -30.51 -29.22
CA ARG A 263 -33.22 -29.74 -29.85
C ARG A 263 -33.16 -28.24 -29.54
N ILE A 264 -32.55 -27.82 -28.43
CA ILE A 264 -32.39 -26.41 -28.08
C ILE A 264 -31.56 -25.68 -29.15
N PHE A 265 -30.58 -26.34 -29.73
CA PHE A 265 -29.67 -25.74 -30.72
C PHE A 265 -30.32 -25.62 -32.13
N LEU A 266 -31.49 -26.17 -32.31
CA LEU A 266 -32.30 -25.95 -33.53
C LEU A 266 -33.01 -24.58 -33.50
N THR A 267 -33.28 -24.06 -32.28
CA THR A 267 -34.00 -22.79 -32.08
C THR A 267 -33.07 -21.66 -31.67
N ILE A 268 -32.03 -21.96 -30.87
CA ILE A 268 -31.11 -20.95 -30.32
C ILE A 268 -29.70 -21.26 -30.82
N PRO A 269 -29.03 -20.32 -31.52
CA PRO A 269 -27.65 -20.47 -31.91
C PRO A 269 -26.74 -20.70 -30.72
N LYS A 270 -25.75 -21.59 -30.86
CA LYS A 270 -24.80 -21.95 -29.79
C LYS A 270 -24.15 -20.70 -29.14
N SER A 271 -23.75 -19.71 -29.93
CA SER A 271 -23.13 -18.48 -29.44
C SER A 271 -24.06 -17.68 -28.53
N GLN A 272 -25.37 -17.58 -28.86
CA GLN A 272 -26.33 -16.83 -28.05
C GLN A 272 -26.59 -17.47 -26.67
N LEU A 273 -26.32 -18.77 -26.53
CA LEU A 273 -26.42 -19.45 -25.24
C LEU A 273 -25.09 -19.45 -24.48
N THR A 274 -23.97 -19.60 -25.19
CA THR A 274 -22.63 -19.69 -24.56
C THR A 274 -22.25 -18.43 -23.81
N TRP A 275 -22.40 -17.23 -24.39
CA TRP A 275 -21.97 -16.00 -23.79
C TRP A 275 -22.74 -15.59 -22.54
N PRO A 276 -24.10 -15.60 -22.52
CA PRO A 276 -24.86 -15.36 -21.29
C PRO A 276 -24.55 -16.37 -20.18
N LEU A 277 -24.40 -17.65 -20.56
CA LEU A 277 -24.06 -18.72 -19.62
C LEU A 277 -22.65 -18.47 -19.02
N LEU A 278 -21.66 -18.11 -19.85
CA LEU A 278 -20.32 -17.74 -19.41
C LEU A 278 -20.36 -16.57 -18.44
N LEU A 279 -21.13 -15.54 -18.75
CA LEU A 279 -21.30 -14.38 -17.86
C LEU A 279 -21.96 -14.79 -16.54
N MET A 280 -23.01 -15.62 -16.58
CA MET A 280 -23.70 -16.08 -15.37
C MET A 280 -22.74 -16.87 -14.45
N VAL A 281 -21.97 -17.81 -15.00
CA VAL A 281 -20.98 -18.60 -14.24
C VAL A 281 -19.86 -17.70 -13.71
N ALA A 282 -19.38 -16.74 -14.52
CA ALA A 282 -18.37 -15.78 -14.09
C ALA A 282 -18.86 -14.89 -12.95
N VAL A 283 -20.12 -14.45 -12.98
CA VAL A 283 -20.77 -13.67 -11.90
C VAL A 283 -20.86 -14.51 -10.62
N ALA A 284 -21.31 -15.76 -10.72
CA ALA A 284 -21.40 -16.67 -9.57
C ALA A 284 -20.01 -16.90 -8.91
N TYR A 285 -18.99 -17.15 -9.74
CA TYR A 285 -17.61 -17.26 -9.24
C TYR A 285 -17.08 -15.92 -8.71
N GLY A 286 -17.46 -14.79 -9.31
CA GLY A 286 -17.13 -13.46 -8.83
C GLY A 286 -17.64 -13.18 -7.41
N PHE A 287 -18.86 -13.60 -7.09
CA PHE A 287 -19.41 -13.53 -5.73
C PHE A 287 -18.64 -14.43 -4.76
N LEU A 288 -18.31 -15.66 -5.16
CA LEU A 288 -17.46 -16.55 -4.38
C LEU A 288 -16.08 -15.96 -4.14
N ALA A 289 -15.53 -15.21 -5.11
CA ALA A 289 -14.26 -14.49 -5.04
C ALA A 289 -14.33 -13.19 -4.23
N GLY A 290 -15.48 -12.82 -3.69
CA GLY A 290 -15.70 -11.60 -2.89
C GLY A 290 -15.75 -10.30 -3.70
N LEU A 291 -16.09 -10.35 -4.99
CA LEU A 291 -16.24 -9.19 -5.90
C LEU A 291 -15.11 -8.17 -5.82
N SER A 292 -13.88 -8.64 -5.66
CA SER A 292 -12.71 -7.75 -5.65
C SER A 292 -12.65 -6.87 -6.91
N LEU A 293 -12.01 -5.69 -6.84
CA LEU A 293 -11.87 -4.79 -8.00
C LEU A 293 -11.38 -5.48 -9.29
N PRO A 294 -10.36 -6.39 -9.26
CA PRO A 294 -9.96 -7.15 -10.44
C PRO A 294 -11.06 -8.02 -11.01
N THR A 295 -11.85 -8.66 -10.15
CA THR A 295 -12.96 -9.52 -10.55
C THR A 295 -14.10 -8.71 -11.17
N LEU A 296 -14.49 -7.61 -10.52
CA LEU A 296 -15.55 -6.71 -11.01
C LEU A 296 -15.24 -6.17 -12.42
N ARG A 297 -13.98 -5.77 -12.67
CA ARG A 297 -13.54 -5.32 -14.00
C ARG A 297 -13.73 -6.40 -15.07
N THR A 298 -13.34 -7.64 -14.75
CA THR A 298 -13.51 -8.77 -15.67
C THR A 298 -14.98 -9.03 -15.98
N LEU A 299 -15.83 -8.96 -14.97
CA LEU A 299 -17.28 -9.13 -15.14
C LEU A 299 -17.87 -8.01 -16.01
N MET A 300 -17.46 -6.76 -15.82
CA MET A 300 -17.91 -5.63 -16.64
C MET A 300 -17.46 -5.76 -18.10
N MET A 301 -16.18 -6.17 -18.33
CA MET A 301 -15.69 -6.43 -19.69
C MET A 301 -16.46 -7.58 -20.35
N LEU A 302 -16.71 -8.65 -19.61
CA LEU A 302 -17.45 -9.82 -20.12
C LEU A 302 -18.92 -9.48 -20.39
N ALA A 303 -19.55 -8.69 -19.52
CA ALA A 303 -20.92 -8.20 -19.73
C ALA A 303 -21.02 -7.34 -20.99
N GLY A 304 -20.09 -6.39 -21.17
CA GLY A 304 -20.00 -5.58 -22.39
C GLY A 304 -19.85 -6.43 -23.65
N LEU A 305 -18.96 -7.41 -23.62
CA LEU A 305 -18.74 -8.35 -24.73
C LEU A 305 -19.99 -9.19 -25.03
N THR A 306 -20.65 -9.71 -23.98
CA THR A 306 -21.88 -10.49 -24.11
C THR A 306 -23.00 -9.68 -24.77
N LEU A 307 -23.20 -8.43 -24.36
CA LEU A 307 -24.21 -7.54 -24.96
C LEU A 307 -23.91 -7.23 -26.43
N LEU A 308 -22.62 -7.04 -26.79
CA LEU A 308 -22.20 -6.76 -28.16
C LEU A 308 -22.44 -7.96 -29.08
N ILE A 309 -22.08 -9.16 -28.63
CA ILE A 309 -22.31 -10.39 -29.42
C ILE A 309 -23.79 -10.67 -29.55
N GLY A 310 -24.59 -10.47 -28.48
CA GLY A 310 -26.05 -10.59 -28.54
C GLY A 310 -26.68 -9.65 -29.58
N ASN A 311 -26.14 -8.44 -29.72
CA ASN A 311 -26.61 -7.46 -30.71
C ASN A 311 -25.92 -7.60 -32.09
N ARG A 312 -25.14 -8.65 -32.33
CA ARG A 312 -24.38 -8.89 -33.58
C ARG A 312 -23.46 -7.73 -33.97
N GLN A 313 -22.91 -7.00 -32.98
CA GLN A 313 -21.97 -5.89 -33.20
C GLN A 313 -20.54 -6.33 -32.94
N GLU A 314 -19.64 -6.05 -33.87
CA GLU A 314 -18.22 -6.25 -33.73
C GLU A 314 -17.57 -4.92 -33.34
N TRP A 315 -17.08 -4.83 -32.11
CA TRP A 315 -16.34 -3.67 -31.65
C TRP A 315 -14.86 -4.01 -31.52
N PRO A 316 -13.96 -3.06 -31.86
CA PRO A 316 -12.55 -3.21 -31.58
C PRO A 316 -12.31 -3.42 -30.07
N ALA A 317 -11.36 -4.26 -29.72
CA ALA A 317 -11.04 -4.57 -28.31
C ALA A 317 -10.74 -3.31 -27.48
N LEU A 318 -10.07 -2.31 -28.09
CA LEU A 318 -9.82 -1.02 -27.45
C LEU A 318 -11.11 -0.31 -27.02
N LYS A 319 -12.16 -0.39 -27.81
CA LYS A 319 -13.44 0.28 -27.52
C LYS A 319 -14.15 -0.40 -26.34
N ILE A 320 -14.10 -1.73 -26.27
CA ILE A 320 -14.61 -2.52 -25.14
C ILE A 320 -13.83 -2.18 -23.86
N TRP A 321 -12.51 -2.11 -23.97
CA TRP A 321 -11.63 -1.76 -22.88
C TRP A 321 -11.89 -0.34 -22.33
N LEU A 322 -12.01 0.67 -23.22
CA LEU A 322 -12.35 2.04 -22.84
C LEU A 322 -13.73 2.12 -22.17
N LEU A 323 -14.71 1.40 -22.70
CA LEU A 323 -16.05 1.35 -22.12
C LEU A 323 -16.01 0.78 -20.70
N ALA A 324 -15.33 -0.35 -20.51
CA ALA A 324 -15.20 -0.99 -19.21
C ALA A 324 -14.48 -0.08 -18.20
N LEU A 325 -13.38 0.58 -18.59
CA LEU A 325 -12.67 1.53 -17.74
C LEU A 325 -13.59 2.70 -17.36
N THR A 326 -14.30 3.27 -18.32
CA THR A 326 -15.24 4.37 -18.07
C THR A 326 -16.36 3.95 -17.12
N MET A 327 -16.94 2.76 -17.30
CA MET A 327 -17.99 2.24 -16.43
C MET A 327 -17.50 2.05 -15.00
N VAL A 328 -16.31 1.47 -14.80
CA VAL A 328 -15.71 1.29 -13.45
C VAL A 328 -15.46 2.64 -12.80
N LEU A 329 -14.85 3.58 -13.52
CA LEU A 329 -14.55 4.92 -13.00
C LEU A 329 -15.78 5.75 -12.70
N LEU A 330 -16.87 5.61 -13.47
CA LEU A 330 -18.13 6.30 -13.19
C LEU A 330 -18.91 5.62 -12.05
N TRP A 331 -18.82 4.30 -11.92
CA TRP A 331 -19.42 3.56 -10.81
C TRP A 331 -18.75 3.90 -9.46
N GLN A 332 -17.43 3.90 -9.45
CA GLN A 332 -16.63 4.17 -8.26
C GLN A 332 -15.50 5.16 -8.58
N PRO A 333 -15.78 6.48 -8.65
CA PRO A 333 -14.79 7.47 -9.06
C PRO A 333 -13.54 7.49 -8.18
N LEU A 334 -13.69 7.24 -6.87
CA LEU A 334 -12.59 7.20 -5.92
C LEU A 334 -11.61 6.04 -6.17
N SER A 335 -12.00 5.02 -6.93
CA SER A 335 -11.10 3.93 -7.35
C SER A 335 -9.94 4.41 -8.22
N VAL A 336 -9.98 5.63 -8.73
CA VAL A 336 -8.85 6.28 -9.44
C VAL A 336 -7.58 6.31 -8.59
N HIS A 337 -7.69 6.32 -7.26
CA HIS A 337 -6.57 6.25 -6.31
C HIS A 337 -6.04 4.82 -6.09
N SER A 338 -6.72 3.80 -6.63
CA SER A 338 -6.33 2.40 -6.46
C SER A 338 -5.23 1.99 -7.42
N VAL A 339 -4.05 1.66 -6.89
CA VAL A 339 -2.92 1.08 -7.66
C VAL A 339 -3.36 -0.18 -8.42
N SER A 340 -4.21 -1.01 -7.80
CA SER A 340 -4.74 -2.24 -8.40
C SER A 340 -5.58 -1.97 -9.65
N LEU A 341 -6.33 -0.85 -9.71
CA LEU A 341 -7.06 -0.43 -10.89
C LEU A 341 -6.11 -0.25 -12.08
N TRP A 342 -5.09 0.59 -11.90
CA TRP A 342 -4.18 0.97 -12.98
C TRP A 342 -3.35 -0.21 -13.48
N LEU A 343 -2.76 -1.00 -12.59
CA LEU A 343 -1.99 -2.19 -12.98
C LEU A 343 -2.82 -3.15 -13.84
N SER A 344 -4.07 -3.40 -13.45
CA SER A 344 -4.89 -4.34 -14.19
C SER A 344 -5.36 -3.79 -15.54
N PHE A 345 -5.83 -2.53 -15.60
CA PHE A 345 -6.28 -1.96 -16.88
C PHE A 345 -5.12 -1.76 -17.85
N VAL A 346 -3.96 -1.29 -17.37
CA VAL A 346 -2.76 -1.16 -18.21
C VAL A 346 -2.32 -2.54 -18.72
N ALA A 347 -2.27 -3.57 -17.86
CA ALA A 347 -1.89 -4.92 -18.28
C ALA A 347 -2.82 -5.47 -19.37
N VAL A 348 -4.15 -5.33 -19.19
CA VAL A 348 -5.13 -5.79 -20.20
C VAL A 348 -5.03 -4.97 -21.49
N GLY A 349 -4.87 -3.65 -21.39
CA GLY A 349 -4.64 -2.78 -22.55
C GLY A 349 -3.40 -3.20 -23.35
N LEU A 350 -2.31 -3.49 -22.65
CA LEU A 350 -1.08 -4.02 -23.25
C LEU A 350 -1.30 -5.38 -23.92
N LEU A 351 -2.07 -6.30 -23.30
CA LEU A 351 -2.42 -7.58 -23.91
C LEU A 351 -3.22 -7.43 -25.20
N PHE A 352 -4.20 -6.51 -25.23
CA PHE A 352 -4.93 -6.21 -26.45
C PHE A 352 -4.04 -5.62 -27.54
N PHE A 353 -3.14 -4.72 -27.16
CA PHE A 353 -2.16 -4.14 -28.09
C PHE A 353 -1.24 -5.23 -28.66
N TRP A 354 -0.72 -6.12 -27.80
CA TRP A 354 0.08 -7.28 -28.22
C TRP A 354 -0.69 -8.16 -29.19
N SER A 355 -1.94 -8.51 -28.90
CA SER A 355 -2.75 -9.39 -29.76
C SER A 355 -2.97 -8.82 -31.16
N GLY A 356 -3.08 -7.49 -31.27
CA GLY A 356 -3.20 -6.80 -32.57
C GLY A 356 -1.92 -6.81 -33.42
N MET A 357 -0.76 -7.04 -32.80
CA MET A 357 0.55 -7.08 -33.50
C MET A 357 0.98 -8.48 -33.95
N GLN A 358 0.23 -9.53 -33.55
CA GLN A 358 0.63 -10.90 -33.81
C GLN A 358 0.49 -11.30 -35.28
N GLN A 359 1.55 -11.88 -35.83
CA GLN A 359 1.50 -12.57 -37.13
C GLN A 359 0.99 -14.00 -36.93
N LYS A 360 0.03 -14.42 -37.76
CA LYS A 360 -0.74 -15.67 -37.62
C LYS A 360 0.06 -17.00 -37.74
N GLN A 361 1.37 -16.97 -37.98
CA GLN A 361 2.16 -18.17 -38.32
C GLN A 361 3.18 -18.61 -37.26
N GLU A 362 3.25 -18.00 -36.08
CA GLU A 362 4.24 -18.41 -35.07
C GLU A 362 3.70 -19.53 -34.17
N HIS A 363 4.65 -20.42 -33.74
CA HIS A 363 4.34 -21.50 -32.81
C HIS A 363 3.86 -20.94 -31.46
N LYS A 364 2.80 -21.53 -30.87
CA LYS A 364 2.14 -21.04 -29.64
C LYS A 364 3.10 -20.86 -28.45
N ILE A 365 4.07 -21.77 -28.29
CA ILE A 365 5.06 -21.70 -27.21
C ILE A 365 5.96 -20.46 -27.40
N THR A 366 6.43 -20.22 -28.62
CA THR A 366 7.25 -19.05 -28.94
C THR A 366 6.48 -17.75 -28.70
N GLN A 367 5.21 -17.72 -29.09
CA GLN A 367 4.33 -16.58 -28.83
C GLN A 367 4.17 -16.34 -27.33
N PHE A 368 4.00 -17.40 -26.52
CA PHE A 368 3.85 -17.30 -25.07
C PHE A 368 5.14 -16.79 -24.40
N ILE A 369 6.30 -17.27 -24.79
CA ILE A 369 7.61 -16.78 -24.29
C ILE A 369 7.79 -15.29 -24.65
N LYS A 370 7.54 -14.92 -25.91
CA LYS A 370 7.63 -13.53 -26.37
C LYS A 370 6.68 -12.63 -25.60
N LEU A 371 5.47 -13.10 -25.33
CA LEU A 371 4.48 -12.37 -24.53
C LEU A 371 4.99 -12.11 -23.11
N GLN A 372 5.58 -13.11 -22.42
CA GLN A 372 6.09 -12.94 -21.07
C GLN A 372 7.21 -11.88 -21.01
N LEU A 373 8.15 -11.93 -21.95
CA LEU A 373 9.23 -10.94 -22.04
C LEU A 373 8.68 -9.54 -22.34
N TRP A 374 7.76 -9.45 -23.29
CA TRP A 374 7.17 -8.20 -23.73
C TRP A 374 6.33 -7.54 -22.63
N ILE A 375 5.44 -8.28 -21.96
CA ILE A 375 4.56 -7.74 -20.91
C ILE A 375 5.38 -7.32 -19.69
N THR A 376 6.43 -8.08 -19.35
CA THR A 376 7.34 -7.70 -18.24
C THR A 376 8.03 -6.38 -18.56
N LEU A 377 8.62 -6.24 -19.76
CA LEU A 377 9.25 -4.99 -20.17
C LEU A 377 8.26 -3.82 -20.19
N ALA A 378 7.06 -4.05 -20.71
CA ALA A 378 6.03 -3.03 -20.82
C ALA A 378 5.50 -2.54 -19.47
N LEU A 379 5.41 -3.42 -18.48
CA LEU A 379 4.96 -3.08 -17.12
C LEU A 379 6.09 -2.59 -16.21
N THR A 380 7.36 -2.83 -16.55
CA THR A 380 8.50 -2.46 -15.70
C THR A 380 8.51 -0.97 -15.29
N PRO A 381 8.28 0.03 -16.16
CA PRO A 381 8.25 1.42 -15.73
C PRO A 381 7.17 1.70 -14.69
N LEU A 382 6.00 1.10 -14.87
CA LEU A 382 4.87 1.27 -13.94
C LEU A 382 5.13 0.57 -12.60
N THR A 383 5.70 -0.64 -12.61
CA THR A 383 6.05 -1.34 -11.37
C THR A 383 7.18 -0.62 -10.61
N LEU A 384 8.14 -0.04 -11.31
CA LEU A 384 9.17 0.81 -10.72
C LEU A 384 8.57 2.07 -10.10
N ALA A 385 7.62 2.72 -10.79
CA ALA A 385 6.96 3.92 -10.27
C ALA A 385 6.16 3.64 -8.99
N LEU A 386 5.51 2.47 -8.92
CA LEU A 386 4.58 2.13 -7.84
C LEU A 386 5.24 1.40 -6.67
N PHE A 387 6.26 0.59 -6.92
CA PHE A 387 6.86 -0.30 -5.92
C PHE A 387 8.37 -0.11 -5.74
N ALA A 388 9.02 0.69 -6.59
CA ALA A 388 10.48 0.87 -6.63
C ALA A 388 11.27 -0.46 -6.76
N GLN A 389 10.64 -1.52 -7.27
CA GLN A 389 11.19 -2.88 -7.32
C GLN A 389 10.86 -3.57 -8.64
N VAL A 390 11.78 -4.42 -9.08
CA VAL A 390 11.62 -5.29 -10.27
C VAL A 390 12.09 -6.69 -9.93
N SER A 391 11.31 -7.70 -10.33
CA SER A 391 11.73 -9.08 -10.37
C SER A 391 12.24 -9.42 -11.77
N TRP A 392 13.54 -9.61 -11.90
CA TRP A 392 14.18 -9.96 -13.19
C TRP A 392 13.88 -11.39 -13.64
N ILE A 393 13.57 -12.25 -12.67
CA ILE A 393 13.23 -13.66 -12.94
C ILE A 393 11.74 -13.87 -13.25
N ALA A 394 10.90 -12.84 -13.10
CA ALA A 394 9.46 -12.94 -13.34
C ALA A 394 9.08 -13.54 -14.70
N PRO A 395 9.73 -13.23 -15.85
CA PRO A 395 9.39 -13.86 -17.11
C PRO A 395 9.54 -15.38 -17.07
N LEU A 396 10.59 -15.88 -16.40
CA LEU A 396 10.91 -17.31 -16.31
C LEU A 396 9.98 -18.04 -15.34
N THR A 397 9.75 -17.44 -14.17
CA THR A 397 8.83 -18.02 -13.17
C THR A 397 7.40 -18.07 -13.67
N ASN A 398 6.94 -17.03 -14.40
CA ASN A 398 5.62 -16.96 -14.99
C ASN A 398 5.37 -17.99 -16.10
N LEU A 399 6.40 -18.44 -16.82
CA LEU A 399 6.26 -19.48 -17.85
C LEU A 399 5.66 -20.78 -17.28
N LEU A 400 6.04 -21.15 -16.07
CA LEU A 400 5.48 -22.32 -15.37
C LEU A 400 4.32 -21.93 -14.45
N ALA A 401 4.45 -20.85 -13.67
CA ALA A 401 3.48 -20.51 -12.63
C ALA A 401 2.08 -20.20 -13.21
N ILE A 402 1.99 -19.47 -14.32
CA ILE A 402 0.70 -19.13 -14.92
C ILE A 402 -0.08 -20.38 -15.34
N PRO A 403 0.47 -21.30 -16.17
CA PRO A 403 -0.25 -22.53 -16.53
C PRO A 403 -0.46 -23.44 -15.31
N TRP A 404 0.49 -23.54 -14.37
CA TRP A 404 0.35 -24.39 -13.20
C TRP A 404 -0.79 -23.93 -12.28
N VAL A 405 -0.87 -22.66 -11.97
CA VAL A 405 -1.97 -22.10 -11.18
C VAL A 405 -3.30 -22.24 -11.93
N GLY A 406 -3.34 -21.87 -13.22
CA GLY A 406 -4.58 -21.84 -14.00
C GLY A 406 -5.13 -23.22 -14.36
N PHE A 407 -4.28 -24.20 -14.66
CA PHE A 407 -4.74 -25.52 -15.15
C PHE A 407 -4.59 -26.64 -14.12
N VAL A 408 -3.89 -26.45 -13.01
CA VAL A 408 -3.73 -27.48 -11.96
C VAL A 408 -4.36 -27.02 -10.65
N ILE A 409 -3.86 -25.93 -10.05
CA ILE A 409 -4.27 -25.54 -8.68
C ILE A 409 -5.72 -25.09 -8.65
N VAL A 410 -6.12 -24.13 -9.50
CA VAL A 410 -7.48 -23.59 -9.50
C VAL A 410 -8.52 -24.65 -9.87
N PRO A 411 -8.34 -25.49 -10.90
CA PRO A 411 -9.27 -26.59 -11.17
C PRO A 411 -9.41 -27.60 -10.03
N LEU A 412 -8.30 -28.00 -9.39
CA LEU A 412 -8.35 -28.92 -8.23
C LEU A 412 -9.08 -28.28 -7.04
N ALA A 413 -8.86 -27.00 -6.77
CA ALA A 413 -9.57 -26.27 -5.73
C ALA A 413 -11.10 -26.23 -5.98
N LEU A 414 -11.51 -25.93 -7.23
CA LEU A 414 -12.91 -25.90 -7.65
C LEU A 414 -13.55 -27.30 -7.66
N LEU A 415 -12.82 -28.32 -8.12
CA LEU A 415 -13.28 -29.70 -8.07
C LEU A 415 -13.51 -30.16 -6.62
N GLY A 416 -12.62 -29.76 -5.71
CA GLY A 416 -12.83 -29.99 -4.28
C GLY A 416 -14.12 -29.33 -3.78
N LEU A 417 -14.38 -28.08 -4.15
CA LEU A 417 -15.61 -27.39 -3.77
C LEU A 417 -16.86 -28.10 -4.30
N LEU A 418 -16.86 -28.50 -5.58
CA LEU A 418 -17.98 -29.17 -6.22
C LEU A 418 -18.18 -30.58 -5.68
N SER A 419 -17.11 -31.34 -5.43
CA SER A 419 -17.18 -32.69 -4.89
C SER A 419 -17.69 -32.73 -3.45
N GLY A 420 -17.54 -31.63 -2.70
CA GLY A 420 -18.06 -31.49 -1.34
C GLY A 420 -19.59 -31.65 -1.22
N VAL A 421 -20.32 -31.42 -2.33
CA VAL A 421 -21.78 -31.67 -2.40
C VAL A 421 -22.10 -33.18 -2.29
N PHE A 422 -21.16 -34.02 -2.74
CA PHE A 422 -21.37 -35.48 -2.83
C PHE A 422 -20.58 -36.24 -1.74
N SER A 423 -19.36 -35.81 -1.44
CA SER A 423 -18.46 -36.53 -0.51
C SER A 423 -17.43 -35.58 0.12
N ALA A 424 -17.45 -35.49 1.45
CA ALA A 424 -16.45 -34.73 2.21
C ALA A 424 -15.02 -35.32 2.06
N SER A 425 -14.90 -36.64 1.89
CA SER A 425 -13.60 -37.28 1.67
C SER A 425 -13.01 -36.92 0.32
N LEU A 426 -13.83 -36.87 -0.74
CA LEU A 426 -13.40 -36.47 -2.07
C LEU A 426 -13.04 -34.99 -2.10
N GLN A 427 -13.79 -34.14 -1.42
CA GLN A 427 -13.49 -32.73 -1.22
C GLN A 427 -12.10 -32.54 -0.61
N SER A 428 -11.88 -33.19 0.55
CA SER A 428 -10.61 -33.10 1.27
C SER A 428 -9.43 -33.61 0.44
N PHE A 429 -9.63 -34.69 -0.31
CA PHE A 429 -8.61 -35.24 -1.21
C PHE A 429 -8.24 -34.27 -2.35
N CYS A 430 -9.23 -33.69 -3.02
CA CYS A 430 -8.98 -32.70 -4.08
C CYS A 430 -8.27 -31.46 -3.55
N TRP A 431 -8.68 -30.96 -2.38
CA TRP A 431 -8.01 -29.83 -1.75
C TRP A 431 -6.59 -30.17 -1.28
N TRP A 432 -6.37 -31.38 -0.76
CA TRP A 432 -5.04 -31.87 -0.44
C TRP A 432 -4.13 -31.91 -1.68
N LEU A 433 -4.62 -32.42 -2.81
CA LEU A 433 -3.88 -32.41 -4.07
C LEU A 433 -3.53 -30.96 -4.50
N ALA A 434 -4.49 -30.03 -4.36
CA ALA A 434 -4.24 -28.62 -4.66
C ALA A 434 -3.15 -28.03 -3.78
N VAL A 435 -3.12 -28.37 -2.48
CA VAL A 435 -2.06 -27.94 -1.54
C VAL A 435 -0.71 -28.55 -1.93
N GLN A 436 -0.65 -29.85 -2.31
CA GLN A 436 0.59 -30.46 -2.82
C GLN A 436 1.08 -29.78 -4.12
N ALA A 437 0.16 -29.38 -4.99
CA ALA A 437 0.51 -28.62 -6.20
C ALA A 437 1.10 -27.23 -5.87
N VAL A 438 0.61 -26.57 -4.80
CA VAL A 438 1.20 -25.32 -4.30
C VAL A 438 2.59 -25.59 -3.69
N ASN A 439 2.76 -26.68 -2.95
CA ASN A 439 4.07 -27.06 -2.38
C ASN A 439 5.11 -27.25 -3.50
N GLY A 440 4.74 -27.96 -4.58
CA GLY A 440 5.59 -28.15 -5.74
C GLY A 440 5.96 -26.82 -6.44
N LEU A 441 4.97 -25.92 -6.59
CA LEU A 441 5.21 -24.60 -7.13
C LEU A 441 6.17 -23.79 -6.26
N ASN A 442 5.96 -23.78 -4.94
CA ASN A 442 6.81 -23.04 -4.00
C ASN A 442 8.25 -23.58 -4.00
N GLY A 443 8.44 -24.91 -4.13
CA GLY A 443 9.77 -25.49 -4.33
C GLY A 443 10.48 -24.96 -5.58
N TYR A 444 9.78 -24.93 -6.71
CA TYR A 444 10.29 -24.33 -7.95
C TYR A 444 10.64 -22.85 -7.79
N LEU A 445 9.77 -22.08 -7.15
CA LEU A 445 9.96 -20.66 -6.95
C LEU A 445 11.12 -20.35 -5.99
N SER A 446 11.30 -21.17 -4.94
CA SER A 446 12.40 -21.01 -3.98
C SER A 446 13.75 -21.19 -4.65
N TRP A 447 13.86 -22.12 -5.60
CA TRP A 447 15.07 -22.30 -6.38
C TRP A 447 15.43 -21.04 -7.18
N TRP A 448 14.45 -20.39 -7.84
CA TRP A 448 14.67 -19.14 -8.55
C TRP A 448 14.93 -17.96 -7.60
N ALA A 449 14.25 -17.90 -6.47
CA ALA A 449 14.42 -16.83 -5.48
C ALA A 449 15.80 -16.81 -4.82
N ALA A 450 16.52 -17.96 -4.82
CA ALA A 450 17.88 -18.06 -4.30
C ALA A 450 18.92 -17.31 -5.14
N ILE A 451 18.56 -16.87 -6.35
CA ILE A 451 19.46 -16.13 -7.23
C ILE A 451 19.62 -14.70 -6.70
N SER A 452 20.84 -14.25 -6.49
CA SER A 452 21.16 -12.98 -5.85
C SER A 452 20.59 -11.72 -6.56
N PHE A 453 20.30 -11.79 -7.85
CA PHE A 453 19.69 -10.69 -8.62
C PHE A 453 18.20 -10.91 -8.92
N ALA A 454 17.55 -11.90 -8.29
CA ALA A 454 16.14 -12.24 -8.54
C ALA A 454 15.21 -11.03 -8.39
N LYS A 455 15.40 -10.25 -7.33
CA LYS A 455 14.67 -9.03 -7.06
C LYS A 455 15.65 -7.91 -6.79
N GLN A 456 15.45 -6.79 -7.46
CA GLN A 456 16.25 -5.59 -7.23
C GLN A 456 15.37 -4.36 -7.05
N SER A 457 15.83 -3.46 -6.19
CA SER A 457 15.19 -2.18 -5.97
C SER A 457 15.92 -1.10 -6.75
N TYR A 458 15.16 -0.28 -7.46
CA TYR A 458 15.67 0.85 -8.22
C TYR A 458 14.91 2.10 -7.87
N VAL A 459 15.63 3.13 -7.51
CA VAL A 459 15.04 4.45 -7.29
C VAL A 459 15.29 5.30 -8.52
N LEU A 460 14.22 5.65 -9.18
CA LEU A 460 14.22 6.51 -10.35
C LEU A 460 13.43 7.78 -10.05
N SER A 461 13.93 8.92 -10.53
CA SER A 461 13.13 10.15 -10.48
C SER A 461 11.86 9.99 -11.32
N LEU A 462 10.80 10.72 -11.00
CA LEU A 462 9.58 10.74 -11.83
C LEU A 462 9.89 11.08 -13.29
N LEU A 463 10.84 11.98 -13.52
CA LEU A 463 11.31 12.31 -14.85
C LEU A 463 11.96 11.09 -15.54
N SER A 464 12.84 10.39 -14.85
CA SER A 464 13.49 9.16 -15.38
C SER A 464 12.47 8.07 -15.67
N ILE A 465 11.46 7.90 -14.81
CA ILE A 465 10.34 6.96 -15.04
C ILE A 465 9.56 7.37 -16.29
N GLY A 466 9.24 8.66 -16.44
CA GLY A 466 8.55 9.20 -17.62
C GLY A 466 9.33 8.94 -18.93
N PHE A 467 10.62 9.18 -18.91
CA PHE A 467 11.50 8.85 -20.05
C PHE A 467 11.55 7.36 -20.33
N PHE A 468 11.63 6.54 -19.29
CA PHE A 468 11.63 5.08 -19.44
C PHE A 468 10.29 4.58 -19.98
N MET A 469 9.16 5.10 -19.49
CA MET A 469 7.83 4.81 -20.07
C MET A 469 7.78 5.16 -21.55
N PHE A 470 8.23 6.37 -21.92
CA PHE A 470 8.24 6.80 -23.31
C PHE A 470 9.11 5.93 -24.19
N MET A 471 10.31 5.55 -23.72
CA MET A 471 11.19 4.59 -24.40
C MET A 471 10.49 3.26 -24.64
N VAL A 472 9.84 2.69 -23.59
CA VAL A 472 9.10 1.44 -23.72
C VAL A 472 7.98 1.59 -24.75
N VAL A 473 7.23 2.69 -24.72
CA VAL A 473 6.18 2.95 -25.73
C VAL A 473 6.76 2.96 -27.14
N LEU A 474 7.89 3.65 -27.38
CA LEU A 474 8.55 3.62 -28.69
C LEU A 474 8.97 2.21 -29.12
N TRP A 475 9.45 1.40 -28.19
CA TRP A 475 9.85 0.02 -28.47
C TRP A 475 8.66 -0.90 -28.77
N LEU A 476 7.51 -0.63 -28.15
CA LEU A 476 6.29 -1.40 -28.35
C LEU A 476 5.58 -1.05 -29.67
N LEU A 477 5.81 0.15 -30.23
CA LEU A 477 5.23 0.56 -31.49
C LEU A 477 5.80 -0.27 -32.67
N PRO A 478 5.01 -0.45 -33.77
CA PRO A 478 5.48 -1.09 -34.99
C PRO A 478 6.73 -0.42 -35.55
N ARG A 479 7.67 -1.20 -36.08
CA ARG A 479 8.96 -0.70 -36.61
C ARG A 479 8.80 0.36 -37.68
N GLN A 480 7.71 0.34 -38.44
CA GLN A 480 7.42 1.32 -39.50
C GLN A 480 7.10 2.71 -38.95
N ILE A 481 6.62 2.81 -37.69
CA ILE A 481 6.16 4.07 -37.08
C ILE A 481 7.24 4.63 -36.15
N SER A 482 8.03 3.77 -35.49
CA SER A 482 8.95 4.16 -34.44
C SER A 482 10.41 3.93 -34.81
N PRO A 483 11.22 4.99 -34.81
CA PRO A 483 12.67 4.89 -34.92
C PRO A 483 13.26 4.39 -33.60
N ARG A 484 13.25 3.07 -33.40
CA ARG A 484 13.66 2.42 -32.13
C ARG A 484 15.06 2.80 -31.66
N TYR A 485 15.98 3.17 -32.56
CA TYR A 485 17.32 3.63 -32.20
C TYR A 485 17.27 4.94 -31.40
N LEU A 486 16.27 5.81 -31.62
CA LEU A 486 16.10 7.03 -30.83
C LEU A 486 15.67 6.72 -29.39
N SER A 487 15.06 5.56 -29.15
CA SER A 487 14.67 5.17 -27.80
C SER A 487 15.88 5.01 -26.85
N LEU A 488 17.07 4.75 -27.39
CA LEU A 488 18.30 4.64 -26.60
C LEU A 488 18.65 5.96 -25.88
N PHE A 489 18.29 7.12 -26.44
CA PHE A 489 18.48 8.40 -25.76
C PHE A 489 17.66 8.54 -24.49
N PHE A 490 16.53 7.86 -24.38
CA PHE A 490 15.67 7.87 -23.21
C PHE A 490 16.21 7.00 -22.07
N PHE A 491 17.30 6.24 -22.28
CA PHE A 491 18.07 5.63 -21.21
C PHE A 491 18.99 6.61 -20.46
N LEU A 492 19.37 7.72 -21.08
CA LEU A 492 20.30 8.67 -20.47
C LEU A 492 19.88 9.16 -19.08
N PRO A 493 18.58 9.48 -18.82
CA PRO A 493 18.16 9.87 -17.47
C PRO A 493 18.26 8.76 -16.43
N LEU A 494 18.35 7.48 -16.82
CA LEU A 494 18.59 6.38 -15.86
C LEU A 494 20.01 6.42 -15.30
N PHE A 495 20.94 7.02 -16.02
CA PHE A 495 22.31 7.22 -15.60
C PHE A 495 22.51 8.58 -14.92
N TYR A 496 21.50 9.46 -14.97
CA TYR A 496 21.54 10.73 -14.26
C TYR A 496 21.53 10.45 -12.75
N ARG A 497 22.66 10.75 -12.12
CA ARG A 497 22.74 10.72 -10.67
C ARG A 497 22.32 12.09 -10.16
N TRP A 498 21.44 12.12 -9.18
CA TRP A 498 21.16 13.34 -8.45
C TRP A 498 22.47 13.94 -7.96
N PRO A 499 22.59 15.28 -7.94
CA PRO A 499 23.78 15.91 -7.36
C PRO A 499 23.99 15.34 -5.96
N SER A 500 25.15 14.71 -5.78
CA SER A 500 25.57 14.23 -4.47
C SER A 500 25.73 15.40 -3.54
N LEU A 501 25.42 15.22 -2.27
CA LEU A 501 25.72 16.18 -1.23
C LEU A 501 27.20 16.61 -1.32
N ALA A 502 27.48 17.89 -1.15
CA ALA A 502 28.84 18.35 -1.11
C ALA A 502 29.50 17.92 0.23
N LYS A 503 30.82 17.92 0.28
CA LYS A 503 31.53 17.64 1.51
C LYS A 503 31.14 18.64 2.59
N GLY A 504 30.75 18.16 3.77
CA GLY A 504 30.26 18.97 4.87
C GLY A 504 28.77 19.31 4.83
N GLU A 505 28.02 18.76 3.88
CA GLU A 505 26.54 18.86 3.83
C GLU A 505 25.89 17.59 4.35
N VAL A 506 24.67 17.74 4.87
CA VAL A 506 23.85 16.63 5.40
C VAL A 506 22.43 16.73 4.87
N GLN A 507 21.90 15.59 4.47
CA GLN A 507 20.46 15.38 4.28
C GLN A 507 19.91 14.72 5.54
N LEU A 508 19.06 15.43 6.27
CA LEU A 508 18.38 14.94 7.46
C LEU A 508 16.94 14.63 7.10
N SER A 509 16.48 13.41 7.36
CA SER A 509 15.08 13.02 7.11
C SER A 509 14.48 12.42 8.38
N VAL A 510 13.44 13.05 8.92
CA VAL A 510 12.65 12.54 10.06
C VAL A 510 11.41 11.88 9.51
N LEU A 511 11.30 10.56 9.67
CA LEU A 511 10.27 9.75 9.02
C LEU A 511 8.97 9.75 9.82
N ASP A 512 7.85 9.83 9.11
CA ASP A 512 6.51 9.63 9.72
C ASP A 512 6.24 8.13 9.91
N VAL A 513 6.82 7.58 10.99
CA VAL A 513 6.63 6.17 11.38
C VAL A 513 5.43 5.94 12.30
N GLY A 514 4.60 6.97 12.48
CA GLY A 514 3.55 7.00 13.50
C GLY A 514 4.13 7.25 14.88
N GLN A 515 3.62 6.57 15.94
CA GLN A 515 4.25 6.69 17.25
C GLN A 515 5.57 5.94 17.25
N GLY A 516 6.66 6.65 17.51
CA GLY A 516 8.03 6.16 17.47
C GLY A 516 8.97 7.09 16.72
N LEU A 517 10.21 6.68 16.56
CA LEU A 517 11.25 7.47 15.96
C LEU A 517 11.99 6.70 14.86
N SER A 518 12.30 7.40 13.77
CA SER A 518 13.27 6.95 12.77
C SER A 518 13.80 8.16 12.01
N VAL A 519 15.13 8.31 11.97
CA VAL A 519 15.81 9.44 11.32
C VAL A 519 16.90 8.92 10.41
N LEU A 520 16.84 9.27 9.12
CA LEU A 520 17.91 9.00 8.17
C LEU A 520 18.82 10.22 8.05
N ILE A 521 20.12 10.00 8.25
CA ILE A 521 21.18 11.00 8.11
C ILE A 521 22.09 10.56 6.97
N GLN A 522 22.14 11.35 5.90
CA GLN A 522 23.00 11.08 4.74
C GLN A 522 24.05 12.17 4.62
N THR A 523 25.29 11.76 4.45
CA THR A 523 26.40 12.62 4.04
C THR A 523 26.77 12.31 2.59
N GLN A 524 27.86 12.86 2.07
CA GLN A 524 28.23 12.65 0.67
C GLN A 524 28.35 11.16 0.27
N LYS A 525 28.87 10.31 1.16
CA LYS A 525 29.14 8.89 0.88
C LYS A 525 28.61 7.93 1.94
N HIS A 526 28.22 8.43 3.12
CA HIS A 526 27.83 7.60 4.26
C HIS A 526 26.38 7.85 4.68
N GLN A 527 25.79 6.83 5.31
CA GLN A 527 24.37 6.82 5.69
C GLN A 527 24.21 6.17 7.06
N LEU A 528 23.57 6.91 7.95
CA LEU A 528 23.21 6.46 9.29
C LEU A 528 21.69 6.49 9.45
N LEU A 529 21.12 5.37 9.89
CA LEU A 529 19.74 5.33 10.35
C LEU A 529 19.72 5.36 11.88
N TYR A 530 18.97 6.28 12.46
CA TYR A 530 18.79 6.43 13.89
C TYR A 530 17.37 6.00 14.25
N ASP A 531 17.21 4.91 15.00
CA ASP A 531 15.98 4.22 15.36
C ASP A 531 15.13 3.67 14.19
N THR A 532 14.19 2.80 14.50
CA THR A 532 13.45 2.01 13.49
C THR A 532 11.94 1.96 13.72
N GLY A 533 11.37 2.86 14.53
CA GLY A 533 9.92 2.92 14.76
C GLY A 533 9.35 1.75 15.55
N ALA A 534 8.03 1.72 15.69
CA ALA A 534 7.33 0.94 16.71
C ALA A 534 7.08 -0.54 16.39
N ASN A 535 7.18 -0.96 15.13
CA ASN A 535 6.81 -2.31 14.72
C ASN A 535 7.42 -2.70 13.36
N THR A 536 7.36 -3.98 13.05
CA THR A 536 7.80 -4.55 11.78
C THR A 536 7.18 -3.83 10.57
N SER A 537 5.90 -3.44 10.67
CA SER A 537 5.22 -2.72 9.59
C SER A 537 5.82 -1.33 9.34
N ALA A 538 6.34 -0.63 10.34
CA ALA A 538 7.07 0.62 10.15
C ALA A 538 8.35 0.37 9.33
N GLY A 539 9.11 -0.68 9.67
CA GLY A 539 10.28 -1.08 8.90
C GLY A 539 9.96 -1.43 7.45
N GLU A 540 8.99 -2.31 7.22
CA GLU A 540 8.67 -2.85 5.90
C GLU A 540 7.96 -1.85 4.99
N ARG A 541 7.02 -1.07 5.53
CA ARG A 541 6.10 -0.25 4.72
C ARG A 541 6.47 1.23 4.67
N ILE A 542 7.37 1.69 5.56
CA ILE A 542 7.75 3.09 5.63
C ILE A 542 9.26 3.24 5.49
N ILE A 543 10.05 2.64 6.40
CA ILE A 543 11.50 2.87 6.47
C ILE A 543 12.19 2.28 5.23
N ASN A 544 12.03 0.98 4.95
CA ASN A 544 12.68 0.35 3.80
C ASN A 544 12.28 0.99 2.46
N PRO A 545 10.99 1.28 2.18
CA PRO A 545 10.61 2.03 0.98
C PRO A 545 11.23 3.44 0.93
N TYR A 546 11.31 4.14 2.05
CA TYR A 546 11.94 5.44 2.11
C TYR A 546 13.45 5.38 1.86
N LEU A 547 14.15 4.42 2.47
CA LEU A 547 15.57 4.19 2.22
C LEU A 547 15.83 3.91 0.73
N HIS A 548 14.99 3.09 0.11
CA HIS A 548 15.06 2.87 -1.34
C HIS A 548 14.80 4.16 -2.12
N TYR A 549 13.77 4.93 -1.76
CA TYR A 549 13.46 6.21 -2.40
C TYR A 549 14.63 7.20 -2.30
N MET A 550 15.36 7.21 -1.20
CA MET A 550 16.54 8.04 -0.99
C MET A 550 17.82 7.46 -1.63
N GLY A 551 17.72 6.35 -2.37
CA GLY A 551 18.84 5.72 -3.07
C GLY A 551 19.83 5.02 -2.17
N VAL A 552 19.43 4.69 -0.94
CA VAL A 552 20.27 3.94 0.02
C VAL A 552 20.50 2.53 -0.52
N LYS A 553 21.74 2.19 -0.79
CA LYS A 553 22.14 0.84 -1.22
C LYS A 553 22.68 0.00 -0.07
N LYS A 554 23.30 0.66 0.90
CA LYS A 554 23.87 0.07 2.12
C LYS A 554 23.70 1.05 3.26
N LEU A 555 23.59 0.55 4.47
CA LEU A 555 23.67 1.35 5.69
C LEU A 555 25.09 1.22 6.25
N ASP A 556 25.78 2.35 6.45
CA ASP A 556 27.07 2.34 7.10
C ASP A 556 26.90 2.17 8.62
N ALA A 557 25.86 2.78 9.20
CA ALA A 557 25.51 2.56 10.60
C ALA A 557 23.98 2.53 10.82
N LEU A 558 23.56 1.68 11.75
CA LEU A 558 22.27 1.78 12.43
C LEU A 558 22.56 2.12 13.90
N MET A 559 21.92 3.15 14.43
CA MET A 559 21.99 3.51 15.83
C MET A 559 20.63 3.32 16.48
N ILE A 560 20.55 2.49 17.50
CA ILE A 560 19.37 2.30 18.33
C ILE A 560 19.56 3.09 19.62
N SER A 561 18.72 4.09 19.82
CA SER A 561 18.84 5.00 20.97
C SER A 561 18.67 4.25 22.29
N HIS A 562 17.67 3.39 22.41
CA HIS A 562 17.38 2.53 23.56
C HIS A 562 16.46 1.36 23.13
N ASN A 563 16.14 0.44 24.05
CA ASN A 563 15.46 -0.81 23.69
C ASN A 563 13.92 -0.74 23.65
N ASP A 564 13.30 0.42 23.86
CA ASP A 564 11.85 0.52 23.78
C ASP A 564 11.34 0.21 22.38
N LYS A 565 10.14 -0.40 22.33
CA LYS A 565 9.61 -0.98 21.10
C LYS A 565 9.36 0.04 19.99
N ASP A 566 9.06 1.28 20.34
CA ASP A 566 8.84 2.38 19.38
C ASP A 566 10.14 2.95 18.77
N HIS A 567 11.28 2.39 19.16
CA HIS A 567 12.61 2.66 18.59
C HIS A 567 13.22 1.43 17.91
N THR A 568 12.90 0.22 18.40
CA THR A 568 13.49 -1.04 17.92
C THR A 568 12.56 -1.87 17.02
N GLY A 569 11.25 -1.59 17.02
CA GLY A 569 10.24 -2.50 16.47
C GLY A 569 10.35 -2.80 14.99
N GLY A 570 10.99 -1.94 14.19
CA GLY A 570 11.26 -2.14 12.77
C GLY A 570 12.63 -2.73 12.45
N ALA A 571 13.50 -2.96 13.44
CA ALA A 571 14.90 -3.34 13.23
C ALA A 571 15.06 -4.61 12.40
N ASP A 572 14.34 -5.68 12.72
CA ASP A 572 14.42 -6.94 11.96
C ASP A 572 13.97 -6.80 10.51
N ALA A 573 13.00 -5.92 10.25
CA ALA A 573 12.57 -5.62 8.89
C ALA A 573 13.65 -4.85 8.10
N VAL A 574 14.34 -3.93 8.77
CA VAL A 574 15.47 -3.20 8.18
C VAL A 574 16.62 -4.18 7.90
N PHE A 575 16.98 -5.05 8.86
CA PHE A 575 18.06 -6.02 8.70
C PHE A 575 17.85 -7.01 7.55
N ARG A 576 16.60 -7.36 7.26
CA ARG A 576 16.28 -8.23 6.09
C ARG A 576 16.67 -7.63 4.75
N GLN A 577 16.73 -6.31 4.63
CA GLN A 577 17.02 -5.62 3.36
C GLN A 577 18.34 -4.84 3.39
N PHE A 578 18.69 -4.28 4.54
CA PHE A 578 19.87 -3.45 4.72
C PHE A 578 20.66 -3.97 5.93
N ILE A 579 21.70 -4.73 5.65
CA ILE A 579 22.63 -5.16 6.71
C ILE A 579 23.57 -3.96 7.02
N PRO A 580 23.49 -3.32 8.21
CA PRO A 580 24.36 -2.22 8.55
C PRO A 580 25.79 -2.74 8.79
N GLN A 581 26.80 -1.95 8.41
CA GLN A 581 28.18 -2.28 8.74
C GLN A 581 28.45 -2.16 10.24
N GLN A 582 27.84 -1.17 10.89
CA GLN A 582 27.95 -0.89 12.31
C GLN A 582 26.58 -0.80 12.96
N LEU A 583 26.44 -1.40 14.13
CA LEU A 583 25.26 -1.26 14.99
C LEU A 583 25.70 -0.60 16.30
N TRP A 584 25.12 0.57 16.56
CA TRP A 584 25.30 1.33 17.79
C TRP A 584 24.08 1.16 18.67
N TYR A 585 24.27 0.95 19.98
CA TYR A 585 23.18 0.78 20.94
C TYR A 585 23.58 1.21 22.35
N SER A 586 22.63 1.69 23.15
CA SER A 586 22.85 2.10 24.53
C SER A 586 22.90 0.94 25.52
N ALA A 587 22.20 -0.16 25.21
CA ALA A 587 22.17 -1.38 25.97
C ALA A 587 22.09 -2.58 25.02
N LYS A 588 22.51 -3.76 25.48
CA LYS A 588 22.45 -4.98 24.66
C LYS A 588 21.10 -5.14 23.98
N PRO A 589 21.08 -5.46 22.67
CA PRO A 589 19.85 -5.60 21.90
C PRO A 589 18.82 -6.53 22.57
N GLN A 590 17.58 -6.05 22.69
CA GLN A 590 16.45 -6.82 23.20
C GLN A 590 15.29 -6.69 22.22
N GLY A 591 14.65 -7.81 21.89
CA GLY A 591 13.47 -7.84 21.01
C GLY A 591 13.77 -7.76 19.51
N TYR A 592 15.06 -7.76 19.09
CA TYR A 592 15.50 -7.88 17.71
C TYR A 592 16.84 -8.62 17.62
N GLN A 593 17.14 -9.20 16.46
CA GLN A 593 18.35 -10.01 16.25
C GLN A 593 19.29 -9.36 15.24
N PRO A 594 20.39 -8.75 15.72
CA PRO A 594 21.39 -8.16 14.82
C PRO A 594 22.05 -9.21 13.93
N PRO A 595 22.32 -8.90 12.66
CA PRO A 595 23.07 -9.77 11.77
C PRO A 595 24.48 -10.04 12.31
N SER A 596 24.98 -11.28 12.24
CA SER A 596 26.29 -11.68 12.72
C SER A 596 27.48 -10.98 12.05
N GLN A 597 27.27 -10.39 10.89
CA GLN A 597 28.29 -9.68 10.11
C GLN A 597 28.48 -8.23 10.53
N THR A 598 27.63 -7.71 11.41
CA THR A 598 27.61 -6.30 11.83
C THR A 598 28.61 -6.08 12.95
N ILE A 599 29.37 -4.99 12.92
CA ILE A 599 30.27 -4.58 14.01
C ILE A 599 29.42 -3.89 15.08
N HIS A 600 29.52 -4.34 16.31
CA HIS A 600 28.73 -3.85 17.45
C HIS A 600 29.50 -2.78 18.24
N HIS A 601 28.85 -1.65 18.48
CA HIS A 601 29.35 -0.56 19.29
C HIS A 601 28.35 -0.21 20.39
N GLU A 602 28.79 -0.26 21.65
CA GLU A 602 28.01 0.31 22.73
C GLU A 602 28.24 1.82 22.78
N CYS A 603 27.12 2.59 22.85
CA CYS A 603 27.20 4.05 22.95
C CYS A 603 27.70 4.48 24.31
N TYR A 604 28.64 5.41 24.34
CA TYR A 604 29.02 6.17 25.53
C TYR A 604 29.53 7.56 25.19
N ALA A 605 29.35 8.47 26.11
CA ALA A 605 29.72 9.86 25.94
C ALA A 605 31.22 10.03 25.68
N GLY A 606 31.55 10.84 24.68
CA GLY A 606 32.92 11.12 24.26
C GLY A 606 33.37 10.38 23.01
N GLN A 607 32.60 9.36 22.56
CA GLN A 607 32.85 8.76 21.25
C GLN A 607 32.54 9.77 20.14
N SER A 608 33.40 9.84 19.13
CA SER A 608 33.18 10.71 17.98
C SER A 608 33.87 10.17 16.73
N TRP A 609 33.28 10.47 15.56
CA TRP A 609 33.87 10.15 14.27
C TRP A 609 33.55 11.24 13.24
N HIS A 610 34.20 11.18 12.09
CA HIS A 610 33.97 12.10 10.99
C HIS A 610 33.65 11.35 9.71
N TRP A 611 32.55 11.74 9.06
CA TRP A 611 32.18 11.31 7.72
C TRP A 611 32.02 12.51 6.79
N ASP A 612 32.76 12.52 5.70
CA ASP A 612 32.63 13.51 4.63
C ASP A 612 32.67 14.98 5.13
N GLY A 613 33.44 15.27 6.19
CA GLY A 613 33.57 16.63 6.79
C GLY A 613 32.47 16.96 7.80
N VAL A 614 31.62 16.01 8.15
CA VAL A 614 30.61 16.11 9.22
C VAL A 614 31.07 15.35 10.43
N ARG A 615 31.00 15.98 11.62
CA ARG A 615 31.33 15.38 12.92
C ARG A 615 30.07 14.78 13.55
N PHE A 616 30.20 13.55 13.99
CA PHE A 616 29.24 12.81 14.80
C PHE A 616 29.84 12.64 16.20
N GLU A 617 29.07 12.96 17.23
CA GLU A 617 29.52 12.91 18.62
C GLU A 617 28.44 12.34 19.53
N VAL A 618 28.75 11.25 20.25
CA VAL A 618 27.85 10.64 21.23
C VAL A 618 28.01 11.39 22.54
N LEU A 619 26.91 11.95 23.06
CA LEU A 619 26.92 12.76 24.29
C LEU A 619 26.39 11.98 25.51
N SER A 620 25.60 10.92 25.29
CA SER A 620 25.01 10.04 26.31
C SER A 620 24.89 8.63 25.76
N PRO A 621 24.89 7.57 26.60
CA PRO A 621 25.02 7.57 28.06
C PRO A 621 26.44 7.83 28.55
N ILE A 622 26.54 8.24 29.81
CA ILE A 622 27.84 8.55 30.45
C ILE A 622 28.32 7.33 31.21
N VAL A 623 29.56 6.94 31.02
CA VAL A 623 30.18 5.81 31.72
C VAL A 623 30.19 6.04 33.23
N GLY A 624 29.77 5.03 33.99
CA GLY A 624 29.75 5.09 35.47
C GLY A 624 28.51 5.76 36.06
N VAL A 625 27.63 6.29 35.25
CA VAL A 625 26.31 6.80 35.69
C VAL A 625 25.28 5.70 35.66
N ASN A 626 24.60 5.51 36.79
CA ASN A 626 23.45 4.58 36.84
C ASN A 626 22.16 5.33 36.45
N TYR A 627 21.53 4.92 35.36
CA TYR A 627 20.27 5.48 34.90
C TYR A 627 19.10 4.62 35.42
N ASP A 628 18.06 5.28 35.94
CA ASP A 628 16.88 4.69 36.52
C ASP A 628 15.96 4.02 35.49
N LYS A 629 15.99 4.50 34.26
CA LYS A 629 15.16 4.02 33.14
C LYS A 629 15.97 3.86 31.86
N ASP A 630 15.53 2.98 30.99
CA ASP A 630 16.15 2.76 29.68
C ASP A 630 16.11 4.02 28.80
N ASN A 631 15.00 4.77 28.82
CA ASN A 631 14.90 6.09 28.14
C ASN A 631 16.06 7.02 28.48
N ASN A 632 16.44 7.10 29.76
CA ASN A 632 17.53 7.95 30.22
C ASN A 632 18.92 7.47 29.78
N ARG A 633 19.05 6.22 29.31
CA ARG A 633 20.27 5.67 28.72
C ARG A 633 20.35 5.91 27.20
N SER A 634 19.42 6.65 26.60
CA SER A 634 19.39 6.90 25.15
C SER A 634 20.76 7.33 24.62
N CYS A 635 21.16 6.76 23.46
CA CYS A 635 22.31 7.26 22.69
C CYS A 635 21.99 8.67 22.17
N VAL A 636 22.42 9.70 22.85
CA VAL A 636 22.27 11.08 22.40
C VAL A 636 23.36 11.39 21.39
N LEU A 637 22.97 11.74 20.16
CA LEU A 637 23.88 11.98 19.05
C LEU A 637 23.82 13.45 18.63
N ARG A 638 24.98 14.13 18.61
CA ARG A 638 25.15 15.42 18.00
C ARG A 638 25.83 15.28 16.65
N VAL A 639 25.21 15.85 15.62
CA VAL A 639 25.73 15.88 14.24
C VAL A 639 26.02 17.33 13.90
N SER A 640 27.26 17.65 13.52
CA SER A 640 27.65 19.03 13.27
C SER A 640 28.65 19.17 12.13
N ALA A 641 28.54 20.28 11.42
CA ALA A 641 29.51 20.75 10.44
C ALA A 641 29.54 22.29 10.46
N THR A 642 30.33 22.92 9.58
CA THR A 642 30.33 24.36 9.46
C THR A 642 28.95 24.86 9.05
N GLY A 643 28.32 25.70 9.89
CA GLY A 643 27.05 26.37 9.61
C GLY A 643 25.78 25.67 10.13
N PHE A 644 25.89 24.46 10.67
CA PHE A 644 24.75 23.81 11.29
C PHE A 644 25.14 22.80 12.39
N SER A 645 24.18 22.52 13.26
CA SER A 645 24.26 21.45 14.25
C SER A 645 22.86 20.87 14.54
N VAL A 646 22.82 19.56 14.75
CA VAL A 646 21.59 18.81 15.06
C VAL A 646 21.80 17.97 16.30
N LEU A 647 20.86 17.99 17.22
CA LEU A 647 20.86 17.16 18.42
C LEU A 647 19.71 16.15 18.38
N LEU A 648 20.06 14.86 18.36
CA LEU A 648 19.13 13.73 18.44
C LEU A 648 19.19 13.16 19.85
N THR A 649 18.09 13.23 20.58
CA THR A 649 18.04 12.94 22.01
C THR A 649 17.48 11.57 22.34
N GLY A 650 16.92 10.84 21.37
CA GLY A 650 16.11 9.66 21.65
C GLY A 650 14.98 9.99 22.61
N ASP A 651 14.75 9.13 23.59
CA ASP A 651 13.72 9.34 24.62
C ASP A 651 14.23 9.84 25.95
N MET A 652 15.39 10.52 25.92
CA MET A 652 15.97 11.12 27.11
C MET A 652 14.98 12.00 27.87
N GLU A 653 14.86 11.76 29.18
CA GLU A 653 13.99 12.51 30.09
C GLU A 653 14.80 13.51 30.97
N ALA A 654 14.09 14.32 31.74
CA ALA A 654 14.65 15.36 32.59
C ALA A 654 15.86 14.95 33.48
N PRO A 655 15.88 13.74 34.09
CA PRO A 655 17.08 13.32 34.88
C PRO A 655 18.36 13.24 34.04
N ALA A 656 18.26 12.68 32.81
CA ALA A 656 19.41 12.58 31.93
C ALA A 656 19.80 13.95 31.34
N GLU A 657 18.80 14.82 31.03
CA GLU A 657 19.07 16.22 30.64
C GLU A 657 19.88 16.95 31.71
N GLN A 658 19.52 16.82 32.99
CA GLN A 658 20.26 17.44 34.12
C GLN A 658 21.69 16.92 34.21
N ILE A 659 21.90 15.64 33.93
CA ILE A 659 23.27 15.06 33.94
C ILE A 659 24.09 15.66 32.80
N LEU A 660 23.56 15.82 31.61
CA LEU A 660 24.24 16.45 30.48
C LEU A 660 24.57 17.92 30.75
N LEU A 661 23.64 18.67 31.36
CA LEU A 661 23.82 20.08 31.72
C LEU A 661 24.96 20.27 32.73
N LYS A 662 25.10 19.38 33.73
CA LYS A 662 26.17 19.42 34.71
C LYS A 662 27.57 19.18 34.12
N GLN A 663 27.67 18.50 32.98
CA GLN A 663 28.96 18.21 32.34
C GLN A 663 29.52 19.37 31.51
N GLN A 664 28.82 20.49 31.42
CA GLN A 664 29.22 21.70 30.68
C GLN A 664 29.70 21.45 29.25
N LYS A 665 29.15 20.38 28.60
CA LYS A 665 29.43 20.11 27.18
C LYS A 665 28.70 21.12 26.32
N ASN A 666 29.28 21.45 25.17
CA ASN A 666 28.62 22.27 24.16
C ASN A 666 27.42 21.52 23.58
N LEU A 667 26.22 21.81 24.12
CA LEU A 667 24.94 21.25 23.70
C LEU A 667 24.26 22.12 22.65
N GLN A 668 24.76 23.34 22.40
CA GLN A 668 24.15 24.28 21.47
C GLN A 668 23.97 23.63 20.10
N SER A 669 22.75 23.68 19.58
CA SER A 669 22.36 23.00 18.31
C SER A 669 21.24 23.75 17.63
N ASP A 670 21.35 23.96 16.30
CA ASP A 670 20.37 24.70 15.52
C ASP A 670 19.04 23.93 15.38
N ILE A 671 19.11 22.61 15.33
CA ILE A 671 17.94 21.72 15.28
C ILE A 671 17.96 20.79 16.48
N LEU A 672 16.84 20.73 17.19
CA LEU A 672 16.61 19.80 18.29
C LEU A 672 15.49 18.81 17.93
N LEU A 673 15.80 17.51 17.88
CA LEU A 673 14.78 16.50 17.92
C LEU A 673 14.33 16.32 19.38
N LEU A 674 13.03 16.60 19.65
CA LEU A 674 12.51 16.61 21.02
C LEU A 674 12.57 15.23 21.65
N GLY A 675 13.13 15.16 22.86
CA GLY A 675 13.20 13.93 23.63
C GLY A 675 11.80 13.35 23.92
N HIS A 676 11.71 12.02 23.89
CA HIS A 676 10.53 11.27 24.23
C HIS A 676 9.26 11.79 23.50
N HIS A 677 9.41 12.06 22.19
CA HIS A 677 8.34 12.53 21.28
C HIS A 677 7.69 13.86 21.73
N GLY A 678 8.38 14.67 22.53
CA GLY A 678 7.81 15.86 23.15
C GLY A 678 6.96 15.56 24.40
N SER A 679 7.30 14.52 25.16
CA SER A 679 6.67 14.19 26.46
C SER A 679 6.85 15.31 27.49
N LYS A 680 5.90 15.42 28.41
CA LYS A 680 6.01 16.31 29.58
C LYS A 680 7.22 16.02 30.46
N THR A 681 7.79 14.81 30.39
CA THR A 681 8.93 14.35 31.19
C THR A 681 10.29 14.77 30.62
N SER A 682 10.30 15.36 29.41
CA SER A 682 11.51 15.75 28.69
C SER A 682 11.48 17.21 28.25
N SER A 683 12.54 17.62 27.57
CA SER A 683 12.68 18.99 27.01
C SER A 683 12.41 20.06 28.05
N THR A 684 13.17 20.00 29.16
CA THR A 684 13.04 20.96 30.27
C THR A 684 13.46 22.37 29.82
N GLU A 685 12.96 23.41 30.50
CA GLU A 685 13.27 24.79 30.18
C GLU A 685 14.80 25.02 30.22
N ALA A 686 15.46 24.52 31.26
CA ALA A 686 16.92 24.64 31.39
C ALA A 686 17.68 23.96 30.23
N PHE A 687 17.17 22.82 29.75
CA PHE A 687 17.79 22.13 28.64
C PHE A 687 17.60 22.91 27.32
N ILE A 688 16.40 23.40 27.04
CA ILE A 688 16.09 24.21 25.84
C ILE A 688 16.93 25.52 25.88
N ASP A 689 17.08 26.14 27.04
CA ASP A 689 17.88 27.39 27.20
C ASP A 689 19.36 27.21 26.91
N VAL A 690 19.93 26.03 27.16
CA VAL A 690 21.33 25.71 26.85
C VAL A 690 21.49 25.25 25.40
N VAL A 691 20.55 24.46 24.87
CA VAL A 691 20.59 23.98 23.45
C VAL A 691 20.35 25.13 22.49
N GLN A 692 19.48 26.07 22.82
CA GLN A 692 19.09 27.24 22.02
C GLN A 692 18.73 26.88 20.55
N PRO A 693 17.84 25.93 20.31
CA PRO A 693 17.52 25.52 18.96
C PRO A 693 16.74 26.62 18.23
N LYS A 694 16.97 26.75 16.93
CA LYS A 694 16.13 27.55 16.02
C LYS A 694 14.88 26.78 15.60
N LEU A 695 15.02 25.45 15.50
CA LEU A 695 13.97 24.54 15.10
C LEU A 695 13.90 23.34 16.05
N ALA A 696 12.72 23.04 16.55
CA ALA A 696 12.40 21.82 17.28
C ALA A 696 11.57 20.88 16.40
N ILE A 697 11.96 19.61 16.29
CA ILE A 697 11.23 18.61 15.50
C ILE A 697 10.60 17.60 16.44
N VAL A 698 9.29 17.33 16.21
CA VAL A 698 8.51 16.31 16.92
C VAL A 698 8.28 15.12 16.00
N SER A 699 8.68 13.92 16.42
CA SER A 699 8.27 12.67 15.81
C SER A 699 7.22 12.00 16.68
N ALA A 700 5.94 11.99 16.26
CA ALA A 700 4.85 11.42 17.04
C ALA A 700 3.71 10.94 16.13
N GLY A 701 2.87 10.05 16.64
CA GLY A 701 1.73 9.49 15.90
C GLY A 701 0.45 10.32 16.03
N TYR A 702 -0.35 10.35 14.97
CA TYR A 702 -1.65 11.01 14.97
C TYR A 702 -2.57 10.45 16.07
N LEU A 703 -3.11 11.37 16.89
CA LEU A 703 -3.96 11.03 18.04
C LEU A 703 -3.36 9.90 18.91
N ASN A 704 -2.05 9.99 19.18
CA ASN A 704 -1.40 9.04 20.06
C ASN A 704 -1.97 9.11 21.47
N HIS A 705 -2.03 7.96 22.16
CA HIS A 705 -2.68 7.87 23.47
C HIS A 705 -1.89 8.55 24.60
N PHE A 706 -0.63 8.91 24.35
CA PHE A 706 0.22 9.63 25.31
C PHE A 706 -0.04 11.15 25.29
N GLY A 707 -0.71 11.66 24.23
CA GLY A 707 -0.93 13.10 24.05
C GLY A 707 0.33 13.87 23.69
N HIS A 708 1.27 13.23 22.98
CA HIS A 708 2.49 13.87 22.48
C HIS A 708 2.25 14.63 21.16
N PRO A 709 2.88 15.80 20.96
CA PRO A 709 3.68 16.54 21.94
C PRO A 709 2.81 17.13 23.07
N ALA A 710 3.33 17.10 24.29
CA ALA A 710 2.60 17.65 25.43
C ALA A 710 2.43 19.17 25.29
N PRO A 711 1.22 19.75 25.53
CA PRO A 711 0.98 21.19 25.35
C PRO A 711 1.97 22.08 26.11
N MET A 712 2.41 21.65 27.29
CA MET A 712 3.38 22.41 28.07
C MET A 712 4.76 22.48 27.39
N VAL A 713 5.17 21.44 26.64
CA VAL A 713 6.45 21.46 25.89
C VAL A 713 6.32 22.41 24.70
N VAL A 714 5.20 22.34 23.99
CA VAL A 714 4.89 23.28 22.90
C VAL A 714 4.92 24.74 23.41
N GLN A 715 4.30 25.03 24.57
CA GLN A 715 4.32 26.37 25.18
C GLN A 715 5.74 26.83 25.56
N ARG A 716 6.62 25.92 26.06
CA ARG A 716 8.02 26.27 26.38
C ARG A 716 8.78 26.73 25.13
N LEU A 717 8.57 26.06 23.99
CA LEU A 717 9.19 26.41 22.72
C LEU A 717 8.64 27.72 22.16
N GLN A 718 7.31 27.88 22.15
CA GLN A 718 6.62 29.09 21.67
C GLN A 718 7.05 30.35 22.46
N LYS A 719 7.17 30.26 23.79
CA LYS A 719 7.68 31.37 24.62
C LYS A 719 9.09 31.84 24.22
N ARG A 720 9.88 30.95 23.61
CA ARG A 720 11.26 31.21 23.15
C ARG A 720 11.33 31.51 21.66
N GLN A 721 10.19 31.61 20.99
CA GLN A 721 10.08 31.83 19.53
C GLN A 721 10.84 30.79 18.71
N ILE A 722 10.82 29.51 19.17
CA ILE A 722 11.44 28.39 18.49
C ILE A 722 10.40 27.81 17.53
N ASP A 723 10.76 27.66 16.27
CA ASP A 723 9.92 27.03 15.26
C ASP A 723 9.70 25.54 15.59
N ILE A 724 8.51 25.03 15.31
CA ILE A 724 8.13 23.65 15.61
C ILE A 724 7.62 22.99 14.34
N ASP A 725 8.33 21.96 13.87
CA ASP A 725 7.83 21.05 12.84
C ASP A 725 7.46 19.69 13.45
N ASN A 726 6.40 19.04 12.92
CA ASN A 726 5.99 17.75 13.43
C ASN A 726 5.57 16.78 12.32
N THR A 727 5.83 15.50 12.53
CA THR A 727 5.48 14.45 11.56
C THR A 727 3.98 14.18 11.47
N ILE A 728 3.20 14.56 12.47
CA ILE A 728 1.73 14.37 12.50
C ILE A 728 1.07 15.17 11.38
N GLU A 729 1.41 16.48 11.30
CA GLU A 729 0.77 17.42 10.38
C GLU A 729 1.47 17.49 9.04
N GLN A 730 2.79 17.28 9.02
CA GLN A 730 3.63 17.51 7.86
C GLN A 730 4.09 16.21 7.17
N GLY A 731 3.91 15.04 7.82
CA GLY A 731 4.44 13.76 7.34
C GLY A 731 5.96 13.70 7.50
N THR A 732 6.62 12.90 6.67
CA THR A 732 8.09 12.84 6.64
C THR A 732 8.68 14.19 6.26
N LEU A 733 9.60 14.65 7.09
CA LEU A 733 10.32 15.93 6.97
C LEU A 733 11.70 15.68 6.42
N ARG A 734 12.11 16.43 5.39
CA ARG A 734 13.45 16.35 4.81
C ARG A 734 14.12 17.71 4.76
N TYR A 735 15.25 17.84 5.46
CA TYR A 735 16.04 19.05 5.51
C TYR A 735 17.38 18.87 4.79
N HIS A 736 17.80 19.89 4.07
CA HIS A 736 19.16 20.03 3.58
C HIS A 736 19.93 20.98 4.49
N LEU A 737 21.00 20.47 5.07
CA LEU A 737 21.87 21.17 6.01
C LEU A 737 23.17 21.51 5.29
N HIS A 738 23.53 22.78 5.27
CA HIS A 738 24.68 23.29 4.52
C HIS A 738 25.34 24.45 5.28
N LYS A 739 26.42 24.99 4.73
CA LYS A 739 27.25 26.04 5.41
C LYS A 739 26.47 27.30 5.81
N GLN A 740 25.33 27.59 5.17
CA GLN A 740 24.52 28.78 5.47
C GLN A 740 23.35 28.49 6.42
N GLY A 741 23.24 27.25 6.95
CA GLY A 741 22.19 26.81 7.84
C GLY A 741 21.46 25.59 7.32
N PHE A 742 20.13 25.56 7.49
CA PHE A 742 19.28 24.45 7.06
C PHE A 742 18.06 24.96 6.30
N ILE A 743 17.56 24.14 5.37
CA ILE A 743 16.39 24.43 4.55
C ILE A 743 15.49 23.20 4.54
N LEU A 744 14.21 23.38 4.88
CA LEU A 744 13.19 22.35 4.68
C LEU A 744 12.98 22.17 3.17
N GLN A 745 13.36 21.01 2.64
CA GLN A 745 13.16 20.68 1.24
C GLN A 745 11.81 20.03 1.00
N GLU A 746 11.30 19.30 1.99
CA GLU A 746 10.10 18.51 1.81
C GLU A 746 9.38 18.28 3.15
N ALA A 747 8.09 18.58 3.15
CA ALA A 747 7.10 18.12 4.10
C ALA A 747 6.09 17.29 3.32
N TRP A 748 6.14 15.96 3.47
CA TRP A 748 5.49 15.06 2.51
C TRP A 748 3.98 15.22 2.46
N ARG A 749 3.32 15.51 3.58
CA ARG A 749 1.87 15.72 3.65
C ARG A 749 1.42 17.00 2.96
N ASN A 750 2.29 18.03 2.89
CA ASN A 750 2.00 19.33 2.27
C ASN A 750 2.10 19.33 0.74
N ARG A 751 2.19 18.17 0.10
CA ARG A 751 2.30 18.04 -1.37
C ARG A 751 1.05 18.40 -2.16
N GLY A 752 0.01 18.88 -1.49
CA GLY A 752 -1.15 19.44 -2.18
C GLY A 752 -2.11 18.39 -2.74
N HIS A 753 -2.36 17.30 -2.02
CA HIS A 753 -3.41 16.34 -2.35
C HIS A 753 -4.56 16.50 -1.37
N TYR A 754 -5.79 16.65 -1.87
CA TYR A 754 -6.98 16.89 -1.03
C TYR A 754 -7.22 15.78 0.01
N TRP A 755 -6.81 14.54 -0.26
CA TRP A 755 -6.96 13.43 0.68
C TRP A 755 -5.92 13.39 1.80
N LEU A 756 -4.78 14.07 1.65
CA LEU A 756 -3.78 14.20 2.71
C LEU A 756 -4.13 15.33 3.69
N ASN A 757 -4.81 16.36 3.20
CA ASN A 757 -5.21 17.56 3.93
C ASN A 757 -6.70 17.50 4.27
N MET A 758 -7.23 16.34 4.64
CA MET A 758 -8.63 16.21 5.04
C MET A 758 -8.89 17.08 6.28
N PRO A 759 -9.85 18.02 6.23
CA PRO A 759 -10.12 18.96 7.30
C PRO A 759 -10.59 18.29 8.57
#